data_bedb62799c9cb6b6366dab74decc4bbf
#
_entry.id   bedb62799c9cb6b6366dab74decc4bbf
#
_cell.length_a   1.000
_cell.length_b   1.000
_cell.length_c   1.000
_cell.angle_alpha   90.00
_cell.angle_beta   90.00
_cell.angle_gamma   90.00
#
_symmetry.space_group_name_H-M   'P 1'
#
loop_
_entity.id
_entity.type
_entity.pdbx_description
1 polymer ?
#
loop_
_entity_poly.entity_id
_entity_poly.type
_entity_poly.pdbx_seq_one_letter_code
_entity_poly.pdbx_strand_id
1 'polypeptide(L)'
;MFKQFLVFIFFLAHIILFGQTSDLDQKLKAQQEQEKLEKESETKKDTITSDYYKIYYIDGRIESVDTSLNIYKDYKFNFLREDSFDLISFANSGHTYNKLSYDFKSYHKPDIGARGKHFHYFEKEDIGYYNVPTPFTEIFAKSTFEQGQILDMLVSINLTPQYNFTIAHKGYKSLGNYINTRSRGNQFRFSSNFNSKNQLMSWRFHFVSQNIFNQENAGLDPDSIYFYEQATDYFVLDNFGNQIVEDDGSFKMIEYDGYLDRSRLGPGLFAEGSLYSKRFFSDFQRVLLKNKKEGSNSLAINYQFTHEYKKMEFNDEMNNKIFGEVYDEDQTVSDQSRFIEQENKIILSSDLNKLGVFNLSYSITNWKNNFKIYYEDDLINSIDENQSNVNLNWFKKSNKFNFEFIINKSSKDDFKSDYISFKINGSPIRNFDFQLSSSIIEKSPNFNFKLFRSAFKDYNWFNDELNDEKISNLNLKLSYKKLFVITGDYNIIDNYTFFRESTNALTGETDLKRIAVVNQANNQIEYYSFKLFSKVDIGKFSLINTAKFQNKEQEVAPGNLATLNVPEWITRNTFMYSTNIFNNSLFIQTGLTFNYFTKYYADHYNPLISEFVTQNYREIGEFPRFDFFFNAKIQQTRVFIKVEHLNSSFTGYDYYSDPFSPYRDMSIRFGLVWNFFS
;
A
#
# COMPACT_ATOMS: atom_id res chain seq x y z
N MET A 1 -23.38 -9.11 23.32
CA MET A 1 -22.77 -9.71 22.13
C MET A 1 -21.29 -10.04 22.30
N PHE A 2 -20.44 -9.11 22.74
CA PHE A 2 -19.00 -9.32 22.95
C PHE A 2 -18.64 -10.45 23.95
N LYS A 3 -19.35 -10.53 25.08
CA LYS A 3 -19.17 -11.63 26.04
C LYS A 3 -19.54 -13.03 25.48
N GLN A 4 -20.52 -13.11 24.60
CA GLN A 4 -20.92 -14.36 23.97
C GLN A 4 -19.95 -14.81 22.86
N PHE A 5 -19.33 -13.84 22.18
CA PHE A 5 -18.30 -14.09 21.16
C PHE A 5 -16.96 -14.58 21.79
N LEU A 6 -16.57 -14.00 22.91
CA LEU A 6 -15.41 -14.46 23.70
C LEU A 6 -15.59 -15.86 24.25
N VAL A 7 -16.79 -16.19 24.72
CA VAL A 7 -17.15 -17.55 25.19
C VAL A 7 -17.12 -18.54 24.03
N PHE A 8 -17.55 -18.16 22.85
CA PHE A 8 -17.52 -19.00 21.65
C PHE A 8 -16.09 -19.28 21.19
N ILE A 9 -15.19 -18.29 21.22
CA ILE A 9 -13.77 -18.47 20.94
C ILE A 9 -13.11 -19.37 21.99
N PHE A 10 -13.46 -19.19 23.27
CA PHE A 10 -12.93 -20.02 24.37
C PHE A 10 -13.43 -21.47 24.29
N PHE A 11 -14.66 -21.67 23.87
CA PHE A 11 -15.24 -23.00 23.66
C PHE A 11 -14.63 -23.72 22.45
N LEU A 12 -14.38 -23.01 21.35
CA LEU A 12 -13.63 -23.55 20.18
C LEU A 12 -12.19 -23.90 20.53
N ALA A 13 -11.53 -23.08 21.34
CA ALA A 13 -10.17 -23.37 21.83
C ALA A 13 -10.10 -24.58 22.75
N HIS A 14 -11.15 -24.82 23.59
CA HIS A 14 -11.20 -25.98 24.47
C HIS A 14 -11.53 -27.30 23.74
N ILE A 15 -12.35 -27.27 22.70
CA ILE A 15 -12.66 -28.45 21.87
C ILE A 15 -11.43 -28.92 21.09
N ILE A 16 -10.54 -27.99 20.70
CA ILE A 16 -9.30 -28.31 19.97
C ILE A 16 -8.21 -28.86 20.91
N LEU A 17 -8.26 -28.54 22.22
CA LEU A 17 -7.22 -28.95 23.21
C LEU A 17 -7.41 -30.35 23.77
N PHE A 18 -8.57 -30.96 23.70
CA PHE A 18 -8.86 -32.26 24.30
C PHE A 18 -9.05 -33.45 23.35
N GLY A 19 -8.94 -33.24 22.03
CA GLY A 19 -9.04 -34.32 21.05
C GLY A 19 -7.79 -34.43 20.17
N GLN A 20 -6.93 -35.39 20.39
CA GLN A 20 -5.84 -35.84 19.52
C GLN A 20 -4.41 -35.33 19.82
N THR A 21 -3.84 -35.81 20.92
CA THR A 21 -2.39 -35.67 21.17
C THR A 21 -1.53 -36.87 20.69
N SER A 22 -2.09 -38.01 20.34
CA SER A 22 -1.32 -39.18 19.92
C SER A 22 -1.25 -39.44 18.41
N ASP A 23 -2.29 -39.08 17.66
CA ASP A 23 -2.37 -39.33 16.20
C ASP A 23 -1.71 -38.19 15.37
N LEU A 24 -1.68 -36.99 15.93
CA LEU A 24 -1.08 -35.83 15.30
C LEU A 24 0.45 -35.89 15.30
N ASP A 25 1.05 -36.37 16.40
CA ASP A 25 2.49 -36.52 16.51
C ASP A 25 3.04 -37.63 15.61
N GLN A 26 2.27 -38.72 15.36
CA GLN A 26 2.66 -39.74 14.40
C GLN A 26 2.53 -39.26 12.95
N LYS A 27 1.50 -38.49 12.61
CA LYS A 27 1.33 -37.89 11.28
C LYS A 27 2.35 -36.76 11.00
N LEU A 28 2.69 -35.97 12.01
CA LEU A 28 3.75 -34.98 11.90
C LEU A 28 5.14 -35.60 11.72
N LYS A 29 5.43 -36.68 12.41
CA LYS A 29 6.67 -37.46 12.21
C LYS A 29 6.71 -38.10 10.83
N ALA A 30 5.59 -38.70 10.37
CA ALA A 30 5.51 -39.27 9.02
C ALA A 30 5.63 -38.21 7.91
N GLN A 31 5.07 -37.01 8.09
CA GLN A 31 5.27 -35.87 7.17
C GLN A 31 6.70 -35.34 7.18
N GLN A 32 7.33 -35.25 8.34
CA GLN A 32 8.74 -34.83 8.45
C GLN A 32 9.70 -35.90 7.89
N GLU A 33 9.38 -37.14 8.00
CA GLU A 33 10.13 -38.27 7.39
C GLU A 33 9.92 -38.31 5.87
N GLN A 34 8.70 -38.04 5.40
CA GLN A 34 8.40 -37.89 3.97
C GLN A 34 9.06 -36.69 3.34
N GLU A 35 9.04 -35.51 4.00
CA GLU A 35 9.80 -34.33 3.58
C GLU A 35 11.31 -34.56 3.62
N LYS A 36 11.81 -35.39 4.54
CA LYS A 36 13.22 -35.74 4.63
C LYS A 36 13.63 -36.73 3.54
N LEU A 37 12.76 -37.69 3.24
CA LEU A 37 12.94 -38.65 2.13
C LEU A 37 12.79 -37.98 0.77
N GLU A 38 11.90 -37.01 0.60
CA GLU A 38 11.81 -36.18 -0.60
C GLU A 38 13.06 -35.30 -0.76
N LYS A 39 13.57 -34.71 0.31
CA LYS A 39 14.86 -33.98 0.30
C LYS A 39 16.05 -34.87 0.04
N GLU A 40 16.07 -36.09 0.55
CA GLU A 40 17.16 -37.07 0.30
C GLU A 40 17.09 -37.73 -1.08
N SER A 41 15.89 -37.85 -1.69
CA SER A 41 15.74 -38.33 -3.06
C SER A 41 16.04 -37.25 -4.12
N GLU A 42 15.93 -35.99 -3.79
CA GLU A 42 16.32 -34.85 -4.63
C GLU A 42 17.84 -34.59 -4.64
N THR A 43 18.61 -35.16 -3.70
CA THR A 43 20.05 -34.94 -3.57
C THR A 43 20.94 -35.67 -4.60
N LYS A 44 20.40 -36.17 -5.71
CA LYS A 44 21.18 -36.85 -6.77
C LYS A 44 21.07 -36.24 -8.17
N LYS A 45 20.65 -34.99 -8.29
CA LYS A 45 20.97 -34.14 -9.46
C LYS A 45 21.32 -32.78 -8.93
N ASP A 46 22.42 -32.19 -9.37
CA ASP A 46 22.81 -30.76 -9.18
C ASP A 46 21.78 -29.84 -9.86
N THR A 47 20.52 -29.88 -9.41
CA THR A 47 19.46 -29.02 -9.90
C THR A 47 19.50 -27.74 -9.06
N ILE A 48 19.89 -26.64 -9.69
CA ILE A 48 19.81 -25.30 -9.11
C ILE A 48 18.36 -25.03 -8.67
N THR A 49 18.13 -24.93 -7.36
CA THR A 49 16.80 -24.62 -6.81
C THR A 49 16.53 -23.11 -6.79
N SER A 50 15.26 -22.72 -6.70
CA SER A 50 14.87 -21.29 -6.64
C SER A 50 15.51 -20.54 -5.46
N ASP A 51 15.92 -21.24 -4.40
CA ASP A 51 16.56 -20.68 -3.22
C ASP A 51 17.95 -20.05 -3.53
N TYR A 52 18.60 -20.42 -4.62
CA TYR A 52 19.85 -19.81 -5.07
C TYR A 52 19.64 -18.46 -5.76
N TYR A 53 18.41 -18.13 -6.19
CA TYR A 53 18.06 -16.86 -6.81
C TYR A 53 17.73 -15.84 -5.72
N LYS A 54 18.67 -14.99 -5.38
CA LYS A 54 18.56 -14.02 -4.28
C LYS A 54 18.23 -12.64 -4.79
N ILE A 55 17.41 -11.94 -4.01
CA ILE A 55 17.01 -10.55 -4.23
C ILE A 55 17.39 -9.76 -2.98
N TYR A 56 18.22 -8.75 -3.14
CA TYR A 56 18.69 -7.87 -2.08
C TYR A 56 18.03 -6.52 -2.22
N TYR A 57 17.63 -5.90 -1.12
CA TYR A 57 17.07 -4.58 -1.08
C TYR A 57 17.97 -3.62 -0.29
N ILE A 58 17.80 -2.32 -0.47
CA ILE A 58 18.63 -1.31 0.19
C ILE A 58 18.36 -1.22 1.70
N ASP A 59 17.18 -1.61 2.16
CA ASP A 59 16.80 -1.70 3.57
C ASP A 59 17.36 -2.94 4.29
N GLY A 60 18.13 -3.76 3.59
CA GLY A 60 18.76 -4.97 4.13
C GLY A 60 17.90 -6.23 4.04
N ARG A 61 16.67 -6.16 3.53
CA ARG A 61 15.88 -7.37 3.24
C ARG A 61 16.58 -8.24 2.21
N ILE A 62 16.52 -9.56 2.42
CA ILE A 62 17.00 -10.56 1.47
C ILE A 62 15.86 -11.56 1.24
N GLU A 63 15.47 -11.72 -0.01
CA GLU A 63 14.45 -12.64 -0.42
C GLU A 63 15.00 -13.67 -1.40
N SER A 64 14.32 -14.80 -1.55
CA SER A 64 14.58 -15.77 -2.61
C SER A 64 13.38 -15.80 -3.55
N VAL A 65 13.63 -16.11 -4.81
CA VAL A 65 12.56 -16.31 -5.77
C VAL A 65 11.71 -17.50 -5.32
N ASP A 66 10.41 -17.25 -5.06
CA ASP A 66 9.46 -18.25 -4.57
C ASP A 66 8.43 -18.58 -5.65
N THR A 67 8.51 -19.79 -6.19
CA THR A 67 7.57 -20.33 -7.20
C THR A 67 6.44 -21.14 -6.59
N SER A 68 6.35 -21.24 -5.26
CA SER A 68 5.25 -21.97 -4.60
C SER A 68 3.89 -21.32 -4.86
N LEU A 69 2.83 -22.08 -4.76
CA LEU A 69 1.46 -21.60 -4.74
C LEU A 69 0.90 -21.75 -3.32
N ASN A 70 0.52 -20.65 -2.70
CA ASN A 70 -0.12 -20.60 -1.40
C ASN A 70 -1.12 -19.45 -1.36
N ILE A 71 -1.92 -19.34 -0.31
CA ILE A 71 -2.97 -18.31 -0.21
C ILE A 71 -2.41 -16.88 -0.26
N TYR A 72 -1.19 -16.65 0.23
CA TYR A 72 -0.58 -15.32 0.16
C TYR A 72 -0.30 -14.88 -1.29
N LYS A 73 -0.11 -15.83 -2.22
CA LYS A 73 0.03 -15.54 -3.65
C LYS A 73 -1.30 -15.08 -4.25
N ASP A 74 -2.44 -15.66 -3.79
CA ASP A 74 -3.77 -15.19 -4.16
C ASP A 74 -4.04 -13.77 -3.61
N TYR A 75 -3.73 -13.52 -2.34
CA TYR A 75 -3.89 -12.19 -1.74
C TYR A 75 -3.04 -11.11 -2.42
N LYS A 76 -1.90 -11.48 -2.99
CA LYS A 76 -1.02 -10.60 -3.78
C LYS A 76 -1.35 -10.58 -5.27
N PHE A 77 -2.33 -11.35 -5.72
CA PHE A 77 -2.78 -11.34 -7.11
C PHE A 77 -3.73 -10.18 -7.38
N ASN A 78 -3.27 -8.98 -7.11
CA ASN A 78 -3.94 -7.71 -7.36
C ASN A 78 -3.02 -6.75 -8.15
N PHE A 79 -3.48 -5.53 -8.35
CA PHE A 79 -2.72 -4.51 -9.09
C PHE A 79 -1.41 -4.12 -8.38
N LEU A 80 -1.43 -4.03 -7.04
CA LEU A 80 -0.26 -3.65 -6.23
C LEU A 80 0.78 -4.78 -6.12
N ARG A 81 0.38 -6.03 -6.32
CA ARG A 81 1.14 -7.26 -6.03
C ARG A 81 1.51 -7.39 -4.54
N GLU A 82 0.69 -6.80 -3.69
CA GLU A 82 0.82 -6.80 -2.24
C GLU A 82 -0.47 -7.26 -1.57
N ASP A 83 -0.39 -7.63 -0.30
CA ASP A 83 -1.59 -7.95 0.49
C ASP A 83 -2.34 -6.66 0.84
N SER A 84 -3.53 -6.48 0.25
CA SER A 84 -4.37 -5.30 0.40
C SER A 84 -5.42 -5.43 1.52
N PHE A 85 -5.15 -6.19 2.58
CA PHE A 85 -6.11 -6.40 3.69
C PHE A 85 -6.59 -5.08 4.34
N ASP A 86 -5.68 -4.14 4.51
CA ASP A 86 -5.93 -2.85 5.16
C ASP A 86 -6.34 -1.74 4.16
N LEU A 87 -6.76 -2.11 2.93
CA LEU A 87 -7.08 -1.20 1.84
C LEU A 87 -8.39 -1.58 1.15
N ILE A 88 -9.14 -0.58 0.71
CA ILE A 88 -10.22 -0.75 -0.27
C ILE A 88 -9.84 -0.07 -1.58
N SER A 89 -9.83 -0.83 -2.68
CA SER A 89 -9.50 -0.30 -4.00
C SER A 89 -10.67 0.49 -4.58
N PHE A 90 -10.38 1.54 -5.33
CA PHE A 90 -11.36 2.16 -6.21
C PHE A 90 -11.76 1.21 -7.34
N ALA A 91 -12.84 1.56 -8.05
CA ALA A 91 -13.47 0.65 -9.00
C ALA A 91 -12.53 0.16 -10.10
N ASN A 92 -11.65 1.02 -10.63
CA ASN A 92 -10.74 0.66 -11.71
C ASN A 92 -9.34 0.28 -11.23
N SER A 93 -8.69 -0.62 -11.97
CA SER A 93 -7.28 -0.96 -11.76
C SER A 93 -6.39 0.24 -12.10
N GLY A 94 -5.43 0.57 -11.25
CA GLY A 94 -4.54 1.73 -11.44
C GLY A 94 -5.10 3.05 -10.92
N HIS A 95 -6.30 3.05 -10.34
CA HIS A 95 -6.79 4.13 -9.47
C HIS A 95 -6.28 3.96 -8.04
N THR A 96 -6.55 4.95 -7.21
CA THR A 96 -6.12 4.99 -5.81
C THR A 96 -6.79 3.91 -4.94
N TYR A 97 -6.39 3.86 -3.68
CA TYR A 97 -6.96 3.02 -2.61
C TYR A 97 -7.30 3.88 -1.42
N ASN A 98 -8.44 3.65 -0.79
CA ASN A 98 -8.73 4.24 0.51
C ASN A 98 -8.17 3.33 1.61
N LYS A 99 -7.64 3.94 2.68
CA LYS A 99 -7.08 3.22 3.81
C LYS A 99 -8.16 2.82 4.79
N LEU A 100 -8.19 1.54 5.16
CA LEU A 100 -8.99 1.01 6.25
C LEU A 100 -8.25 1.01 7.59
N SER A 101 -6.96 1.33 7.58
CA SER A 101 -6.14 1.47 8.80
C SER A 101 -4.92 2.34 8.55
N TYR A 102 -4.29 2.82 9.62
CA TYR A 102 -3.10 3.63 9.56
C TYR A 102 -1.87 2.87 10.06
N ASP A 103 -0.70 3.15 9.45
CA ASP A 103 0.61 2.72 9.88
C ASP A 103 1.55 3.93 9.92
N PHE A 104 2.09 4.22 11.10
CA PHE A 104 2.92 5.39 11.35
C PHE A 104 4.42 5.06 11.45
N LYS A 105 4.83 3.82 11.17
CA LYS A 105 6.18 3.33 11.47
C LYS A 105 7.26 3.76 10.49
N SER A 106 6.91 4.17 9.28
CA SER A 106 7.87 4.22 8.17
C SER A 106 8.23 5.60 7.64
N TYR A 107 7.52 6.66 8.02
CA TYR A 107 7.70 7.98 7.41
C TYR A 107 8.25 8.99 8.42
N HIS A 108 9.56 9.18 8.40
CA HIS A 108 10.24 10.17 9.23
C HIS A 108 10.75 11.40 8.45
N LYS A 109 10.57 11.44 7.12
CA LYS A 109 10.89 12.60 6.28
C LYS A 109 9.60 13.24 5.75
N PRO A 110 9.56 14.57 5.57
CA PRO A 110 8.50 15.21 4.79
C PRO A 110 8.59 14.76 3.32
N ASP A 111 7.44 14.63 2.66
CA ASP A 111 7.30 14.19 1.28
C ASP A 111 6.51 15.23 0.46
N ILE A 112 6.47 15.08 -0.87
CA ILE A 112 5.69 15.93 -1.77
C ILE A 112 4.20 15.96 -1.39
N GLY A 113 3.67 14.89 -0.80
CA GLY A 113 2.25 14.62 -0.63
C GLY A 113 1.71 13.81 -1.80
N ALA A 114 0.47 14.10 -2.26
CA ALA A 114 -0.18 13.38 -3.36
C ALA A 114 -0.27 11.86 -3.12
N ARG A 115 -0.61 11.48 -1.90
CA ARG A 115 -0.62 10.09 -1.41
C ARG A 115 -1.51 9.18 -2.25
N GLY A 116 -2.57 9.71 -2.87
CA GLY A 116 -3.47 8.96 -3.74
C GLY A 116 -2.78 8.37 -4.98
N LYS A 117 -1.72 9.00 -5.50
CA LYS A 117 -0.94 8.49 -6.65
C LYS A 117 0.20 7.56 -6.24
N HIS A 118 0.65 7.60 -4.98
CA HIS A 118 1.82 6.84 -4.51
C HIS A 118 1.53 5.36 -4.24
N PHE A 119 0.29 4.90 -4.18
CA PHE A 119 -0.01 3.46 -4.09
C PHE A 119 0.57 2.63 -5.25
N HIS A 120 0.80 3.22 -6.39
CA HIS A 120 1.33 2.55 -7.59
C HIS A 120 2.80 2.86 -7.86
N TYR A 121 3.38 3.71 -7.03
CA TYR A 121 4.72 4.22 -7.20
C TYR A 121 5.74 3.25 -6.60
N PHE A 122 6.81 2.98 -7.34
CA PHE A 122 7.94 2.22 -6.81
C PHE A 122 8.88 3.18 -6.09
N GLU A 123 8.95 3.04 -4.78
CA GLU A 123 9.90 3.78 -3.96
C GLU A 123 11.32 3.20 -4.09
N LYS A 124 12.28 3.88 -3.49
CA LYS A 124 13.70 3.49 -3.54
C LYS A 124 13.91 2.09 -2.92
N GLU A 125 13.18 1.79 -1.87
CA GLU A 125 13.23 0.54 -1.10
C GLU A 125 12.60 -0.66 -1.82
N ASP A 126 11.78 -0.42 -2.87
CA ASP A 126 11.09 -1.47 -3.64
C ASP A 126 11.98 -2.08 -4.74
N ILE A 127 13.12 -1.46 -5.02
CA ILE A 127 13.99 -1.90 -6.10
C ILE A 127 14.90 -3.04 -5.66
N GLY A 128 14.66 -4.22 -6.24
CA GLY A 128 15.48 -5.42 -6.00
C GLY A 128 16.78 -5.44 -6.79
N TYR A 129 17.84 -5.92 -6.15
CA TYR A 129 19.13 -6.22 -6.75
C TYR A 129 19.35 -7.72 -6.73
N TYR A 130 19.48 -8.30 -7.90
CA TYR A 130 19.43 -9.74 -8.06
C TYR A 130 20.82 -10.35 -8.04
N ASN A 131 20.87 -11.60 -7.60
CA ASN A 131 22.02 -12.49 -7.82
C ASN A 131 21.46 -13.85 -8.23
N VAL A 132 21.67 -14.21 -9.49
CA VAL A 132 21.02 -15.36 -10.12
C VAL A 132 22.07 -16.30 -10.71
N PRO A 133 22.04 -17.60 -10.41
CA PRO A 133 23.03 -18.56 -10.94
C PRO A 133 22.87 -18.76 -12.45
N THR A 134 21.66 -18.65 -12.99
CA THR A 134 21.36 -18.65 -14.43
C THR A 134 20.40 -17.48 -14.75
N PRO A 135 20.22 -17.09 -16.01
CA PRO A 135 19.26 -16.07 -16.39
C PRO A 135 17.87 -16.36 -15.82
N PHE A 136 17.26 -15.35 -15.22
CA PHE A 136 15.95 -15.43 -14.59
C PHE A 136 14.99 -14.45 -15.25
N THR A 137 13.79 -14.93 -15.58
CA THR A 137 12.72 -14.11 -16.10
C THR A 137 11.42 -14.36 -15.30
N GLU A 138 10.75 -13.29 -14.89
CA GLU A 138 9.40 -13.36 -14.34
C GLU A 138 8.46 -12.57 -15.23
N ILE A 139 7.31 -13.16 -15.55
CA ILE A 139 6.20 -12.52 -16.25
C ILE A 139 4.97 -12.62 -15.36
N PHE A 140 4.42 -11.48 -14.96
CA PHE A 140 3.11 -11.36 -14.35
C PHE A 140 2.17 -10.74 -15.36
N ALA A 141 1.06 -11.41 -15.67
CA ALA A 141 0.01 -10.90 -16.53
C ALA A 141 -1.35 -11.05 -15.85
N LYS A 142 -2.19 -10.02 -15.92
CA LYS A 142 -3.53 -10.00 -15.34
C LYS A 142 -4.48 -9.18 -16.20
N SER A 143 -5.75 -9.67 -16.33
CA SER A 143 -6.83 -8.89 -16.93
C SER A 143 -7.22 -7.69 -16.07
N THR A 144 -7.66 -6.61 -16.72
CA THR A 144 -8.22 -5.40 -16.08
C THR A 144 -9.72 -5.31 -16.25
N PHE A 145 -10.33 -4.18 -15.88
CA PHE A 145 -11.76 -3.93 -15.99
C PHE A 145 -12.11 -3.41 -17.39
N GLU A 146 -13.18 -3.93 -17.95
CA GLU A 146 -13.62 -3.75 -19.33
C GLU A 146 -12.55 -4.20 -20.32
N GLN A 147 -11.71 -3.29 -20.76
CA GLN A 147 -10.66 -3.55 -21.75
C GLN A 147 -9.31 -3.17 -21.19
N GLY A 148 -8.34 -4.07 -21.39
CA GLY A 148 -6.94 -3.84 -21.05
C GLY A 148 -6.30 -4.97 -20.28
N GLN A 149 -5.08 -4.70 -19.82
CA GLN A 149 -4.25 -5.69 -19.15
C GLN A 149 -3.18 -5.02 -18.27
N ILE A 150 -2.68 -5.79 -17.33
CA ILE A 150 -1.48 -5.48 -16.56
C ILE A 150 -0.42 -6.49 -16.99
N LEU A 151 0.75 -5.99 -17.33
CA LEU A 151 1.92 -6.81 -17.65
C LEU A 151 3.12 -6.27 -16.87
N ASP A 152 3.68 -7.08 -15.97
CA ASP A 152 4.88 -6.76 -15.22
C ASP A 152 5.94 -7.84 -15.53
N MET A 153 6.98 -7.45 -16.23
CA MET A 153 8.04 -8.35 -16.70
C MET A 153 9.38 -7.94 -16.10
N LEU A 154 10.17 -8.95 -15.78
CA LEU A 154 11.51 -8.77 -15.25
C LEU A 154 12.45 -9.80 -15.89
N VAL A 155 13.65 -9.33 -16.28
CA VAL A 155 14.74 -10.18 -16.74
C VAL A 155 15.99 -9.81 -15.95
N SER A 156 16.62 -10.81 -15.34
CA SER A 156 17.85 -10.65 -14.55
C SER A 156 18.92 -11.63 -15.01
N ILE A 157 20.14 -11.14 -15.18
CA ILE A 157 21.27 -11.91 -15.69
C ILE A 157 22.54 -11.54 -14.91
N ASN A 158 23.28 -12.56 -14.47
CA ASN A 158 24.65 -12.40 -14.03
C ASN A 158 25.57 -12.52 -15.26
N LEU A 159 26.22 -11.42 -15.66
CA LEU A 159 27.26 -11.45 -16.72
C LEU A 159 28.53 -12.15 -16.23
N THR A 160 28.80 -11.99 -14.94
CA THR A 160 29.84 -12.72 -14.21
C THR A 160 29.32 -13.05 -12.83
N PRO A 161 29.92 -13.96 -12.07
CA PRO A 161 29.49 -14.22 -10.68
C PRO A 161 29.50 -12.97 -9.77
N GLN A 162 30.21 -11.91 -10.20
CA GLN A 162 30.33 -10.65 -9.45
C GLN A 162 29.38 -9.56 -9.91
N TYR A 163 28.86 -9.65 -11.14
CA TYR A 163 28.12 -8.55 -11.76
C TYR A 163 26.77 -9.01 -12.30
N ASN A 164 25.72 -8.42 -11.79
CA ASN A 164 24.33 -8.62 -12.22
C ASN A 164 23.76 -7.35 -12.81
N PHE A 165 22.88 -7.49 -13.78
CA PHE A 165 21.93 -6.45 -14.17
C PHE A 165 20.51 -7.03 -14.33
N THR A 166 19.54 -6.17 -14.07
CA THR A 166 18.12 -6.49 -14.16
C THR A 166 17.39 -5.39 -14.88
N ILE A 167 16.52 -5.76 -15.80
CA ILE A 167 15.59 -4.85 -16.48
C ILE A 167 14.19 -5.32 -16.16
N ALA A 168 13.32 -4.40 -15.74
CA ALA A 168 11.93 -4.69 -15.47
C ALA A 168 11.03 -3.59 -16.04
N HIS A 169 9.84 -3.98 -16.46
CA HIS A 169 8.84 -3.07 -17.01
C HIS A 169 7.44 -3.50 -16.56
N LYS A 170 6.71 -2.58 -15.90
CA LYS A 170 5.30 -2.74 -15.59
C LYS A 170 4.50 -1.77 -16.44
N GLY A 171 3.77 -2.33 -17.41
CA GLY A 171 2.81 -1.60 -18.23
C GLY A 171 1.38 -2.00 -17.87
N TYR A 172 0.47 -1.03 -17.82
CA TYR A 172 -0.94 -1.33 -17.63
C TYR A 172 -1.84 -0.34 -18.39
N LYS A 173 -3.01 -0.84 -18.75
CA LYS A 173 -4.13 -0.05 -19.25
C LYS A 173 -5.40 -0.69 -18.73
N SER A 174 -6.36 0.13 -18.30
CA SER A 174 -7.71 -0.30 -17.93
C SER A 174 -8.70 0.78 -18.31
N LEU A 175 -9.76 0.42 -19.02
CA LEU A 175 -10.80 1.37 -19.38
C LEU A 175 -11.64 1.73 -18.16
N GLY A 176 -11.96 0.74 -17.31
CA GLY A 176 -12.85 0.88 -16.17
C GLY A 176 -14.31 0.75 -16.54
N ASN A 177 -15.14 0.44 -15.56
CA ASN A 177 -16.58 0.21 -15.75
C ASN A 177 -17.40 1.51 -15.69
N TYR A 178 -16.88 2.56 -15.03
CA TYR A 178 -17.58 3.82 -14.86
C TYR A 178 -17.02 4.89 -15.79
N ILE A 179 -17.85 5.93 -16.05
CA ILE A 179 -17.48 7.06 -16.91
C ILE A 179 -16.25 7.77 -16.32
N ASN A 180 -15.33 8.17 -17.20
CA ASN A 180 -14.11 8.92 -16.88
C ASN A 180 -13.22 8.26 -15.82
N THR A 181 -13.01 6.94 -15.94
CA THR A 181 -12.17 6.16 -15.01
C THR A 181 -11.01 5.44 -15.69
N ARG A 182 -10.68 5.76 -16.92
CA ARG A 182 -9.54 5.13 -17.61
C ARG A 182 -8.23 5.36 -16.85
N SER A 183 -7.44 4.31 -16.73
CA SER A 183 -6.09 4.36 -16.18
C SER A 183 -5.07 3.79 -17.14
N ARG A 184 -3.85 4.29 -17.08
CA ARG A 184 -2.69 3.75 -17.78
C ARG A 184 -1.41 4.07 -17.03
N GLY A 185 -0.41 3.23 -17.19
CA GLY A 185 0.91 3.50 -16.63
C GLY A 185 2.01 2.75 -17.34
N ASN A 186 3.19 3.30 -17.18
CA ASN A 186 4.43 2.78 -17.72
C ASN A 186 5.53 3.01 -16.68
N GLN A 187 6.11 1.92 -16.18
CA GLN A 187 7.10 1.95 -15.11
C GLN A 187 8.30 1.09 -15.51
N PHE A 188 9.34 1.74 -16.00
CA PHE A 188 10.60 1.12 -16.34
C PHE A 188 11.54 1.12 -15.15
N ARG A 189 12.19 -0.02 -14.87
CA ARG A 189 13.17 -0.21 -13.79
C ARG A 189 14.41 -0.90 -14.35
N PHE A 190 15.54 -0.30 -14.10
CA PHE A 190 16.85 -0.90 -14.34
C PHE A 190 17.60 -0.96 -13.02
N SER A 191 18.13 -2.10 -12.64
CA SER A 191 19.03 -2.23 -11.49
C SER A 191 20.26 -3.04 -11.84
N SER A 192 21.35 -2.72 -11.17
CA SER A 192 22.63 -3.40 -11.35
C SER A 192 23.38 -3.46 -10.03
N ASN A 193 24.09 -4.55 -9.81
CA ASN A 193 24.95 -4.69 -8.65
C ASN A 193 26.24 -5.42 -9.01
N PHE A 194 27.30 -4.99 -8.35
CA PHE A 194 28.65 -5.54 -8.47
C PHE A 194 29.21 -5.85 -7.08
N ASN A 195 29.80 -7.03 -6.93
CA ASN A 195 30.56 -7.43 -5.74
C ASN A 195 31.91 -7.98 -6.17
N SER A 196 33.00 -7.33 -5.74
CA SER A 196 34.35 -7.79 -6.07
C SER A 196 34.65 -9.19 -5.51
N LYS A 197 35.49 -9.98 -6.20
CA LYS A 197 35.87 -11.35 -5.78
C LYS A 197 36.40 -11.42 -4.35
N ASN A 198 37.13 -10.42 -3.90
CA ASN A 198 37.68 -10.32 -2.55
C ASN A 198 36.69 -9.74 -1.52
N GLN A 199 35.46 -9.38 -1.98
CA GLN A 199 34.42 -8.77 -1.16
C GLN A 199 34.84 -7.45 -0.48
N LEU A 200 35.79 -6.72 -1.05
CA LEU A 200 36.24 -5.43 -0.52
C LEU A 200 35.48 -4.26 -1.14
N MET A 201 34.84 -4.44 -2.27
CA MET A 201 34.09 -3.41 -2.97
C MET A 201 32.74 -3.98 -3.39
N SER A 202 31.70 -3.19 -3.21
CA SER A 202 30.40 -3.43 -3.78
C SER A 202 29.81 -2.14 -4.33
N TRP A 203 29.00 -2.28 -5.36
CA TRP A 203 28.31 -1.18 -5.98
C TRP A 203 26.91 -1.61 -6.38
N ARG A 204 25.90 -0.80 -6.04
CA ARG A 204 24.50 -0.94 -6.44
C ARG A 204 24.08 0.33 -7.14
N PHE A 205 23.30 0.16 -8.17
CA PHE A 205 22.81 1.24 -9.00
C PHE A 205 21.39 0.93 -9.46
N HIS A 206 20.49 1.90 -9.47
CA HIS A 206 19.26 1.78 -10.22
C HIS A 206 18.85 3.09 -10.90
N PHE A 207 18.11 2.92 -12.00
CA PHE A 207 17.37 3.96 -12.68
C PHE A 207 15.91 3.53 -12.81
N VAL A 208 14.98 4.42 -12.42
CA VAL A 208 13.54 4.19 -12.50
C VAL A 208 12.89 5.35 -13.23
N SER A 209 12.01 5.05 -14.19
CA SER A 209 11.17 6.04 -14.87
C SER A 209 9.73 5.59 -14.78
N GLN A 210 8.87 6.43 -14.23
CA GLN A 210 7.47 6.10 -13.94
C GLN A 210 6.55 7.15 -14.53
N ASN A 211 5.44 6.70 -15.11
CA ASN A 211 4.33 7.54 -15.53
C ASN A 211 3.02 6.86 -15.12
N ILE A 212 2.26 7.51 -14.25
CA ILE A 212 0.98 7.06 -13.72
C ILE A 212 -0.06 8.06 -14.15
N PHE A 213 -1.04 7.64 -14.94
CA PHE A 213 -2.08 8.47 -15.49
C PHE A 213 -3.46 7.90 -15.15
N ASN A 214 -4.37 8.78 -14.73
CA ASN A 214 -5.77 8.47 -14.50
C ASN A 214 -6.67 9.54 -15.10
N GLN A 215 -7.77 9.12 -15.72
CA GLN A 215 -8.95 9.96 -15.78
C GLN A 215 -9.55 10.04 -14.40
N GLU A 216 -9.97 11.23 -13.98
CA GLU A 216 -10.44 11.55 -12.65
C GLU A 216 -11.91 11.96 -12.73
N ASN A 217 -12.77 11.17 -12.10
CA ASN A 217 -14.22 11.41 -12.11
C ASN A 217 -14.75 11.97 -10.78
N ALA A 218 -13.92 12.06 -9.73
CA ALA A 218 -14.29 12.46 -8.38
C ALA A 218 -15.52 11.72 -7.82
N GLY A 219 -15.76 10.47 -8.26
CA GLY A 219 -16.93 9.70 -7.93
C GLY A 219 -18.16 10.08 -8.75
N LEU A 220 -19.36 9.71 -8.28
CA LEU A 220 -20.64 10.04 -8.89
C LEU A 220 -21.09 11.45 -8.49
N ASP A 221 -21.87 12.09 -9.35
CA ASP A 221 -22.62 13.27 -8.99
C ASP A 221 -23.78 12.93 -7.99
N PRO A 222 -24.36 13.91 -7.29
CA PRO A 222 -25.38 13.64 -6.27
C PRO A 222 -26.61 12.91 -6.80
N ASP A 223 -27.07 13.23 -8.00
CA ASP A 223 -28.25 12.60 -8.60
C ASP A 223 -27.94 11.14 -9.00
N SER A 224 -26.76 10.92 -9.54
CA SER A 224 -26.28 9.58 -9.90
C SER A 224 -26.07 8.66 -8.72
N ILE A 225 -25.75 9.19 -7.54
CA ILE A 225 -25.67 8.39 -6.29
C ILE A 225 -27.03 7.76 -5.97
N TYR A 226 -28.11 8.52 -6.07
CA TYR A 226 -29.45 7.99 -5.83
C TYR A 226 -29.76 6.83 -6.78
N PHE A 227 -29.52 7.01 -8.08
CA PHE A 227 -29.74 5.95 -9.07
C PHE A 227 -28.84 4.73 -8.87
N TYR A 228 -27.60 4.94 -8.46
CA TYR A 228 -26.68 3.86 -8.16
C TYR A 228 -27.19 2.95 -7.04
N GLU A 229 -27.77 3.51 -5.99
CA GLU A 229 -28.29 2.79 -4.82
C GLU A 229 -29.62 2.10 -5.09
N GLN A 230 -30.45 2.64 -6.00
CA GLN A 230 -31.74 2.04 -6.34
C GLN A 230 -31.63 0.88 -7.33
N ALA A 231 -30.52 0.73 -8.03
CA ALA A 231 -30.22 -0.32 -9.00
C ALA A 231 -31.18 -0.35 -10.20
N THR A 232 -32.16 -1.26 -10.22
CA THR A 232 -33.07 -1.49 -11.35
C THR A 232 -34.35 -0.69 -11.29
N ASP A 233 -34.65 -0.04 -10.15
CA ASP A 233 -35.91 0.65 -9.93
C ASP A 233 -35.75 2.17 -10.12
N TYR A 234 -35.40 2.58 -11.36
CA TYR A 234 -35.24 4.00 -11.67
C TYR A 234 -36.57 4.61 -12.06
N PHE A 235 -37.05 5.55 -11.25
CA PHE A 235 -38.24 6.33 -11.55
C PHE A 235 -37.89 7.59 -12.35
N VAL A 236 -38.71 7.92 -13.36
CA VAL A 236 -38.62 9.21 -14.04
C VAL A 236 -39.20 10.27 -13.10
N LEU A 237 -38.41 11.29 -12.80
CA LEU A 237 -38.83 12.42 -11.97
C LEU A 237 -39.27 13.59 -12.86
N ASP A 238 -40.26 14.36 -12.42
CA ASP A 238 -40.62 15.64 -13.03
C ASP A 238 -39.61 16.75 -12.65
N ASN A 239 -39.77 17.95 -13.19
CA ASN A 239 -38.90 19.10 -12.89
C ASN A 239 -38.94 19.56 -11.42
N PHE A 240 -39.82 19.00 -10.59
CA PHE A 240 -39.98 19.28 -9.17
C PHE A 240 -39.45 18.13 -8.29
N GLY A 241 -38.92 17.05 -8.91
CA GLY A 241 -38.41 15.87 -8.21
C GLY A 241 -39.48 14.84 -7.81
N ASN A 242 -40.74 14.95 -8.30
CA ASN A 242 -41.77 13.96 -8.06
C ASN A 242 -41.74 12.84 -9.09
N GLN A 243 -42.10 11.62 -8.65
CA GLN A 243 -42.22 10.48 -9.55
C GLN A 243 -43.39 10.70 -10.54
N ILE A 244 -43.14 10.53 -11.84
CA ILE A 244 -44.13 10.61 -12.88
C ILE A 244 -44.97 9.34 -12.84
N VAL A 245 -46.32 9.51 -12.82
CA VAL A 245 -47.30 8.43 -12.84
C VAL A 245 -47.82 8.25 -14.26
N GLU A 246 -47.81 7.03 -14.75
CA GLU A 246 -48.41 6.64 -16.05
C GLU A 246 -49.93 6.58 -15.96
N ASP A 247 -50.62 6.50 -17.10
CA ASP A 247 -52.10 6.50 -17.19
C ASP A 247 -52.73 5.28 -16.51
N ASP A 248 -51.99 4.21 -16.27
CA ASP A 248 -52.43 3.00 -15.57
C ASP A 248 -52.20 3.07 -14.04
N GLY A 249 -51.66 4.18 -13.53
CA GLY A 249 -51.35 4.39 -12.12
C GLY A 249 -49.98 3.83 -11.70
N SER A 250 -49.20 3.23 -12.56
CA SER A 250 -47.83 2.81 -12.30
C SER A 250 -46.86 4.00 -12.36
N PHE A 251 -45.73 3.90 -11.66
CA PHE A 251 -44.71 4.91 -11.78
C PHE A 251 -43.93 4.70 -13.08
N LYS A 252 -43.73 5.79 -13.83
CA LYS A 252 -42.89 5.75 -15.04
C LYS A 252 -41.47 5.41 -14.68
N MET A 253 -40.98 4.30 -15.22
CA MET A 253 -39.62 3.85 -15.02
C MET A 253 -38.75 4.20 -16.24
N ILE A 254 -37.50 4.51 -16.01
CA ILE A 254 -36.52 4.61 -17.06
C ILE A 254 -36.19 3.18 -17.50
N GLU A 255 -36.43 2.86 -18.78
CA GLU A 255 -35.96 1.60 -19.36
C GLU A 255 -34.42 1.65 -19.45
N TYR A 256 -33.77 0.95 -18.54
CA TYR A 256 -32.36 0.69 -18.62
C TYR A 256 -32.12 -0.76 -19.05
N ASP A 257 -31.10 -0.99 -19.85
CA ASP A 257 -30.65 -2.33 -20.23
C ASP A 257 -30.01 -3.08 -19.04
N GLY A 258 -30.61 -3.01 -17.88
CA GLY A 258 -30.19 -3.70 -16.69
C GLY A 258 -28.82 -3.26 -16.17
N TYR A 259 -27.96 -4.21 -15.96
CA TYR A 259 -26.66 -4.07 -15.31
C TYR A 259 -25.69 -3.04 -15.95
N LEU A 260 -25.80 -2.81 -17.25
CA LEU A 260 -24.95 -1.88 -17.99
C LEU A 260 -25.18 -0.41 -17.64
N ASP A 261 -26.35 -0.08 -17.11
CA ASP A 261 -26.74 1.31 -16.91
C ASP A 261 -26.12 1.95 -15.65
N ARG A 262 -25.83 1.16 -14.64
CA ARG A 262 -25.06 1.63 -13.46
C ARG A 262 -23.68 2.18 -13.87
N SER A 263 -23.08 1.66 -14.92
CA SER A 263 -21.80 2.12 -15.44
C SER A 263 -21.87 3.46 -16.19
N ARG A 264 -23.06 3.90 -16.59
CA ARG A 264 -23.31 5.13 -17.36
C ARG A 264 -23.74 6.32 -16.53
N LEU A 265 -23.81 6.17 -15.20
CA LEU A 265 -24.18 7.24 -14.29
C LEU A 265 -23.17 8.39 -14.34
N GLY A 266 -23.66 9.61 -14.18
CA GLY A 266 -22.89 10.84 -14.31
C GLY A 266 -21.74 10.92 -13.30
N PRO A 267 -20.54 11.27 -13.73
CA PRO A 267 -19.43 11.53 -12.84
C PRO A 267 -19.49 12.94 -12.28
N GLY A 268 -18.93 13.15 -11.10
CA GLY A 268 -18.77 14.47 -10.50
C GLY A 268 -17.77 15.35 -11.23
N LEU A 269 -16.87 14.76 -12.06
CA LEU A 269 -15.76 15.47 -12.69
C LEU A 269 -15.35 14.80 -14.02
N PHE A 270 -14.86 15.62 -14.97
CA PHE A 270 -14.19 15.18 -16.17
C PHE A 270 -12.78 15.78 -16.23
N ALA A 271 -11.84 15.18 -15.54
CA ALA A 271 -10.46 15.67 -15.49
C ALA A 271 -9.45 14.54 -15.74
N GLU A 272 -8.19 14.91 -15.83
CA GLU A 272 -7.06 13.99 -15.97
C GLU A 272 -5.97 14.35 -14.95
N GLY A 273 -5.43 13.34 -14.28
CA GLY A 273 -4.33 13.49 -13.33
C GLY A 273 -3.16 12.58 -13.67
N SER A 274 -1.94 13.10 -13.58
CA SER A 274 -0.75 12.29 -13.80
C SER A 274 0.36 12.56 -12.79
N LEU A 275 1.13 11.51 -12.49
CA LEU A 275 2.40 11.58 -11.77
C LEU A 275 3.50 11.00 -12.68
N TYR A 276 4.44 11.84 -13.05
CA TYR A 276 5.65 11.44 -13.76
C TYR A 276 6.86 11.53 -12.85
N SER A 277 7.74 10.53 -12.90
CA SER A 277 8.96 10.53 -12.09
C SER A 277 10.14 9.89 -12.82
N LYS A 278 11.33 10.38 -12.46
CA LYS A 278 12.62 9.74 -12.75
C LYS A 278 13.46 9.72 -11.49
N ARG A 279 14.01 8.55 -11.16
CA ARG A 279 14.95 8.40 -10.05
C ARG A 279 16.23 7.71 -10.51
N PHE A 280 17.32 8.28 -10.04
CA PHE A 280 18.65 7.73 -10.14
C PHE A 280 19.17 7.48 -8.72
N PHE A 281 19.71 6.30 -8.49
CA PHE A 281 20.31 5.91 -7.21
C PHE A 281 21.64 5.19 -7.45
N SER A 282 22.63 5.51 -6.64
CA SER A 282 23.93 4.81 -6.62
C SER A 282 24.38 4.62 -5.18
N ASP A 283 24.92 3.46 -4.89
CA ASP A 283 25.40 3.03 -3.57
C ASP A 283 26.72 2.31 -3.74
N PHE A 284 27.81 2.96 -3.34
CA PHE A 284 29.18 2.44 -3.43
C PHE A 284 29.74 2.17 -2.05
N GLN A 285 30.21 0.95 -1.80
CA GLN A 285 30.80 0.54 -0.53
C GLN A 285 32.24 0.05 -0.76
N ARG A 286 33.12 0.43 0.17
CA ARG A 286 34.47 -0.10 0.28
C ARG A 286 34.78 -0.55 1.70
N VAL A 287 35.22 -1.79 1.83
CA VAL A 287 35.73 -2.34 3.10
C VAL A 287 37.17 -1.88 3.27
N LEU A 288 37.45 -1.15 4.35
CA LEU A 288 38.76 -0.61 4.69
C LEU A 288 39.58 -1.62 5.52
N LEU A 289 38.90 -2.26 6.47
CA LEU A 289 39.47 -3.30 7.31
C LEU A 289 38.60 -4.54 7.21
N LYS A 290 39.14 -5.61 6.63
CA LYS A 290 38.42 -6.89 6.52
C LYS A 290 38.77 -7.79 7.69
N ASN A 291 37.77 -8.38 8.25
CA ASN A 291 37.86 -9.43 9.23
C ASN A 291 38.54 -10.67 8.64
N LYS A 292 39.72 -11.05 9.14
CA LYS A 292 40.48 -12.24 8.69
C LYS A 292 40.15 -13.49 9.50
N LYS A 293 39.60 -13.34 10.70
CA LYS A 293 39.18 -14.43 11.58
C LYS A 293 37.74 -14.17 12.02
N GLU A 294 36.94 -15.21 12.10
CA GLU A 294 35.64 -15.12 12.74
C GLU A 294 35.81 -14.45 14.11
N GLY A 295 35.14 -13.32 14.31
CA GLY A 295 35.21 -12.57 15.56
C GLY A 295 36.19 -11.39 15.62
N SER A 296 36.83 -10.96 14.51
CA SER A 296 37.61 -9.72 14.48
C SER A 296 36.80 -8.56 13.89
N ASN A 297 37.15 -7.32 14.26
CA ASN A 297 36.45 -6.10 13.85
C ASN A 297 36.61 -5.84 12.34
N SER A 298 35.58 -5.28 11.71
CA SER A 298 35.62 -4.79 10.33
C SER A 298 35.25 -3.32 10.26
N LEU A 299 35.71 -2.64 9.24
CA LEU A 299 35.37 -1.24 8.96
C LEU A 299 35.10 -1.08 7.47
N ALA A 300 34.00 -0.42 7.12
CA ALA A 300 33.65 -0.10 5.75
C ALA A 300 33.13 1.34 5.65
N ILE A 301 33.36 1.96 4.51
CA ILE A 301 32.80 3.24 4.13
C ILE A 301 31.84 3.02 2.97
N ASN A 302 30.71 3.70 3.01
CA ASN A 302 29.70 3.65 1.96
C ASN A 302 29.29 5.07 1.57
N TYR A 303 29.11 5.32 0.27
CA TYR A 303 28.57 6.56 -0.26
C TYR A 303 27.31 6.26 -1.06
N GLN A 304 26.21 6.93 -0.73
CA GLN A 304 24.93 6.85 -1.43
C GLN A 304 24.59 8.20 -2.05
N PHE A 305 24.11 8.15 -3.27
CA PHE A 305 23.56 9.28 -3.99
C PHE A 305 22.15 8.94 -4.49
N THR A 306 21.19 9.81 -4.22
CA THR A 306 19.83 9.74 -4.76
C THR A 306 19.53 11.04 -5.47
N HIS A 307 18.97 10.97 -6.66
CA HIS A 307 18.35 12.10 -7.35
C HIS A 307 16.99 11.67 -7.86
N GLU A 308 15.94 12.34 -7.40
CA GLU A 308 14.56 12.06 -7.78
C GLU A 308 13.88 13.32 -8.28
N TYR A 309 13.22 13.20 -9.42
CA TYR A 309 12.37 14.21 -10.01
C TYR A 309 10.95 13.67 -10.08
N LYS A 310 9.98 14.40 -9.53
CA LYS A 310 8.55 14.11 -9.65
C LYS A 310 7.85 15.33 -10.29
N LYS A 311 6.90 15.07 -11.18
CA LYS A 311 6.02 16.08 -11.78
C LYS A 311 4.59 15.60 -11.65
N MET A 312 3.75 16.41 -11.02
CA MET A 312 2.31 16.22 -10.94
C MET A 312 1.61 17.16 -11.90
N GLU A 313 0.59 16.66 -12.57
CA GLU A 313 -0.26 17.42 -13.47
C GLU A 313 -1.73 17.09 -13.22
N PHE A 314 -2.56 18.12 -13.21
CA PHE A 314 -4.01 18.01 -13.19
C PHE A 314 -4.57 18.90 -14.29
N ASN A 315 -5.41 18.32 -15.15
CA ASN A 315 -6.03 19.02 -16.27
C ASN A 315 -7.54 18.86 -16.20
N ASP A 316 -8.27 19.98 -16.21
CA ASP A 316 -9.73 20.03 -16.29
C ASP A 316 -10.13 20.96 -17.44
N GLU A 317 -10.65 20.38 -18.52
CA GLU A 317 -11.05 21.12 -19.72
C GLU A 317 -12.42 21.78 -19.57
N MET A 318 -13.22 21.37 -18.57
CA MET A 318 -14.58 21.85 -18.36
C MET A 318 -14.69 22.93 -17.28
N ASN A 319 -13.61 23.24 -16.58
CA ASN A 319 -13.59 24.17 -15.43
C ASN A 319 -14.70 23.83 -14.41
N ASN A 320 -14.73 22.57 -14.00
CA ASN A 320 -15.80 22.05 -13.13
C ASN A 320 -15.79 22.77 -11.78
N LYS A 321 -16.92 23.35 -11.38
CA LYS A 321 -17.07 24.15 -10.15
C LYS A 321 -17.03 23.34 -8.85
N ILE A 322 -16.81 22.02 -8.90
CA ILE A 322 -16.68 21.16 -7.72
C ILE A 322 -15.54 21.61 -6.79
N PHE A 323 -14.48 22.23 -7.35
CA PHE A 323 -13.34 22.78 -6.60
C PHE A 323 -13.42 24.29 -6.37
N GLY A 324 -14.57 24.93 -6.60
CA GLY A 324 -14.75 26.36 -6.46
C GLY A 324 -14.56 27.13 -7.78
N GLU A 325 -14.29 28.43 -7.66
CA GLU A 325 -14.13 29.31 -8.82
C GLU A 325 -12.69 29.28 -9.35
N VAL A 326 -12.54 29.43 -10.66
CA VAL A 326 -11.24 29.65 -11.31
C VAL A 326 -10.95 31.13 -11.45
N TYR A 327 -9.69 31.50 -11.61
CA TYR A 327 -9.27 32.87 -11.85
C TYR A 327 -9.70 33.38 -13.23
N ASP A 328 -9.69 32.52 -14.24
CA ASP A 328 -10.05 32.83 -15.61
C ASP A 328 -10.95 31.71 -16.17
N GLU A 329 -12.24 32.03 -16.37
CA GLU A 329 -13.24 31.08 -16.86
C GLU A 329 -13.05 30.72 -18.35
N ASP A 330 -12.34 31.55 -19.11
CA ASP A 330 -12.08 31.33 -20.52
C ASP A 330 -10.89 30.39 -20.80
N GLN A 331 -10.11 30.06 -19.78
CA GLN A 331 -8.97 29.14 -19.87
C GLN A 331 -9.24 27.80 -19.20
N THR A 332 -8.75 26.73 -19.82
CA THR A 332 -8.77 25.39 -19.21
C THR A 332 -7.79 25.32 -18.04
N VAL A 333 -8.16 24.63 -16.98
CA VAL A 333 -7.27 24.38 -15.85
C VAL A 333 -6.18 23.39 -16.27
N SER A 334 -4.92 23.78 -16.03
CA SER A 334 -3.75 22.92 -16.28
C SER A 334 -2.69 23.15 -15.19
N ASP A 335 -2.95 22.60 -14.01
CA ASP A 335 -2.09 22.74 -12.85
C ASP A 335 -0.86 21.83 -12.95
N GLN A 336 0.28 22.33 -12.51
CA GLN A 336 1.52 21.60 -12.54
C GLN A 336 2.36 21.89 -11.29
N SER A 337 2.87 20.85 -10.65
CA SER A 337 3.93 20.96 -9.66
C SER A 337 5.15 20.10 -10.04
N ARG A 338 6.32 20.54 -9.62
CA ARG A 338 7.62 19.87 -9.84
C ARG A 338 8.36 19.76 -8.53
N PHE A 339 8.72 18.56 -8.18
CA PHE A 339 9.47 18.24 -6.97
C PHE A 339 10.79 17.58 -7.34
N ILE A 340 11.87 18.07 -6.74
CA ILE A 340 13.22 17.51 -6.89
C ILE A 340 13.75 17.20 -5.50
N GLU A 341 14.22 15.98 -5.31
CA GLU A 341 14.99 15.58 -4.13
C GLU A 341 16.37 15.13 -4.56
N GLN A 342 17.40 15.67 -3.93
CA GLN A 342 18.78 15.20 -4.11
C GLN A 342 19.40 14.92 -2.75
N GLU A 343 19.73 13.66 -2.49
CA GLU A 343 20.37 13.21 -1.24
C GLU A 343 21.80 12.73 -1.51
N ASN A 344 22.75 13.22 -0.74
CA ASN A 344 24.11 12.72 -0.63
C ASN A 344 24.32 12.17 0.79
N LYS A 345 24.74 10.90 0.92
CA LYS A 345 24.87 10.24 2.21
C LYS A 345 26.18 9.45 2.29
N ILE A 346 26.93 9.69 3.34
CA ILE A 346 28.14 8.91 3.69
C ILE A 346 27.83 8.09 4.92
N ILE A 347 28.19 6.81 4.90
CA ILE A 347 27.96 5.85 5.99
C ILE A 347 29.30 5.22 6.37
N LEU A 348 29.65 5.29 7.63
CA LEU A 348 30.75 4.55 8.23
C LEU A 348 30.19 3.35 8.98
N SER A 349 30.45 2.15 8.50
CA SER A 349 29.98 0.89 9.10
C SER A 349 31.12 0.18 9.81
N SER A 350 30.92 -0.18 11.07
CA SER A 350 31.89 -0.94 11.86
C SER A 350 31.22 -2.13 12.53
N ASP A 351 31.73 -3.33 12.25
CA ASP A 351 31.37 -4.53 13.01
C ASP A 351 32.38 -4.73 14.14
N LEU A 352 31.95 -4.51 15.35
CA LEU A 352 32.73 -4.65 16.58
C LEU A 352 32.50 -6.02 17.27
N ASN A 353 32.15 -7.05 16.49
CA ASN A 353 31.94 -8.42 16.94
C ASN A 353 30.99 -8.55 18.15
N LYS A 354 31.53 -8.56 19.38
CA LYS A 354 30.72 -8.73 20.63
C LYS A 354 29.77 -7.57 20.88
N LEU A 355 30.10 -6.36 20.44
CA LEU A 355 29.28 -5.17 20.61
C LEU A 355 28.22 -5.00 19.50
N GLY A 356 28.37 -5.68 18.37
CA GLY A 356 27.46 -5.58 17.22
C GLY A 356 27.96 -4.64 16.15
N VAL A 357 27.09 -4.36 15.18
CA VAL A 357 27.35 -3.51 14.03
C VAL A 357 26.86 -2.09 14.32
N PHE A 358 27.71 -1.10 14.07
CA PHE A 358 27.41 0.33 14.15
C PHE A 358 27.51 0.95 12.77
N ASN A 359 26.48 1.67 12.37
CA ASN A 359 26.46 2.47 11.14
C ASN A 359 26.25 3.93 11.54
N LEU A 360 27.26 4.75 11.41
CA LEU A 360 27.18 6.19 11.57
C LEU A 360 27.06 6.81 10.17
N SER A 361 26.05 7.62 9.94
CA SER A 361 25.89 8.28 8.64
C SER A 361 25.63 9.77 8.78
N TYR A 362 26.10 10.51 7.79
CA TYR A 362 25.79 11.92 7.56
C TYR A 362 25.20 12.07 6.18
N SER A 363 24.06 12.75 6.08
CA SER A 363 23.43 13.04 4.79
C SER A 363 23.07 14.52 4.65
N ILE A 364 23.13 15.02 3.42
CA ILE A 364 22.61 16.30 3.00
C ILE A 364 21.55 16.02 1.96
N THR A 365 20.35 16.55 2.19
CA THR A 365 19.19 16.45 1.28
C THR A 365 18.80 17.86 0.86
N ASN A 366 18.70 18.07 -0.44
CA ASN A 366 18.18 19.29 -1.06
C ASN A 366 16.83 18.98 -1.66
N TRP A 367 15.81 19.77 -1.29
CA TRP A 367 14.46 19.69 -1.84
C TRP A 367 14.11 20.97 -2.59
N LYS A 368 13.44 20.80 -3.71
CA LYS A 368 12.88 21.91 -4.46
C LYS A 368 11.49 21.55 -4.94
N ASN A 369 10.48 22.28 -4.47
CA ASN A 369 9.09 22.13 -4.89
C ASN A 369 8.62 23.40 -5.56
N ASN A 370 8.21 23.34 -6.83
CA ASN A 370 7.79 24.50 -7.61
C ASN A 370 6.41 24.25 -8.21
N PHE A 371 5.57 25.29 -8.20
CA PHE A 371 4.25 25.30 -8.82
C PHE A 371 4.20 26.25 -10.01
N LYS A 372 3.37 25.99 -11.00
CA LYS A 372 2.99 26.91 -12.04
C LYS A 372 2.10 28.00 -11.42
N ILE A 373 2.39 29.25 -11.68
CA ILE A 373 1.58 30.40 -11.24
C ILE A 373 0.64 30.80 -12.36
N TYR A 374 -0.55 31.26 -11.98
CA TYR A 374 -1.58 31.62 -12.94
C TYR A 374 -1.88 33.12 -12.99
N TYR A 375 -1.86 33.89 -11.86
CA TYR A 375 -2.48 35.21 -11.85
C TYR A 375 -1.82 36.32 -11.02
N GLU A 376 -0.93 36.01 -10.11
CA GLU A 376 -0.28 37.03 -9.26
C GLU A 376 1.22 36.77 -9.20
N ASP A 377 2.02 37.71 -9.76
CA ASP A 377 3.48 37.58 -9.84
C ASP A 377 4.18 37.59 -8.46
N ASP A 378 3.52 38.11 -7.41
CA ASP A 378 4.07 38.22 -6.06
C ASP A 378 3.84 37.00 -5.15
N LEU A 379 3.11 35.97 -5.60
CA LEU A 379 2.85 34.78 -4.78
C LEU A 379 4.08 33.87 -4.70
N ILE A 380 4.41 33.43 -3.48
CA ILE A 380 5.39 32.38 -3.26
C ILE A 380 4.93 31.12 -4.00
N ASN A 381 5.70 30.66 -4.98
CA ASN A 381 5.40 29.49 -5.81
C ASN A 381 6.39 28.35 -5.67
N SER A 382 7.38 28.51 -4.80
CA SER A 382 8.41 27.50 -4.59
C SER A 382 8.87 27.43 -3.15
N ILE A 383 9.22 26.21 -2.74
CA ILE A 383 10.00 25.93 -1.52
C ILE A 383 11.31 25.33 -1.98
N ASP A 384 12.43 25.90 -1.53
CA ASP A 384 13.79 25.43 -1.81
C ASP A 384 14.53 25.28 -0.49
N GLU A 385 14.77 24.03 -0.05
CA GLU A 385 15.26 23.72 1.28
C GLU A 385 16.40 22.73 1.28
N ASN A 386 17.30 22.93 2.25
CA ASN A 386 18.44 22.05 2.48
C ASN A 386 18.44 21.57 3.92
N GLN A 387 18.58 20.27 4.09
CA GLN A 387 18.66 19.66 5.41
C GLN A 387 19.86 18.73 5.51
N SER A 388 20.56 18.75 6.64
CA SER A 388 21.54 17.73 6.96
C SER A 388 21.05 16.87 8.13
N ASN A 389 21.38 15.57 8.08
CA ASN A 389 21.02 14.61 9.09
C ASN A 389 22.24 13.80 9.54
N VAL A 390 22.29 13.56 10.84
CA VAL A 390 23.21 12.58 11.44
C VAL A 390 22.39 11.40 11.92
N ASN A 391 22.77 10.21 11.48
CA ASN A 391 22.07 8.98 11.87
C ASN A 391 23.07 7.97 12.44
N LEU A 392 22.70 7.37 13.56
CA LEU A 392 23.37 6.24 14.16
C LEU A 392 22.40 5.04 14.20
N ASN A 393 22.79 3.94 13.56
CA ASN A 393 22.09 2.66 13.63
C ASN A 393 23.03 1.63 14.30
N TRP A 394 22.56 1.05 15.40
CA TRP A 394 23.22 -0.04 16.09
C TRP A 394 22.39 -1.31 15.98
N PHE A 395 23.02 -2.38 15.51
CA PHE A 395 22.42 -3.70 15.40
C PHE A 395 23.28 -4.74 16.13
N LYS A 396 22.64 -5.55 16.98
CA LYS A 396 23.31 -6.66 17.66
C LYS A 396 22.50 -7.94 17.55
N LYS A 397 23.13 -8.97 17.02
CA LYS A 397 22.59 -10.33 16.98
C LYS A 397 23.11 -11.12 18.18
N SER A 398 22.22 -11.81 18.87
CA SER A 398 22.52 -12.77 19.94
C SER A 398 21.84 -14.11 19.61
N ASN A 399 22.14 -15.16 20.35
CA ASN A 399 21.60 -16.50 20.07
C ASN A 399 20.06 -16.58 20.07
N LYS A 400 19.40 -15.79 20.91
CA LYS A 400 17.95 -15.81 21.08
C LYS A 400 17.27 -14.52 20.65
N PHE A 401 18.01 -13.41 20.64
CA PHE A 401 17.45 -12.07 20.42
C PHE A 401 18.32 -11.27 19.47
N ASN A 402 17.67 -10.42 18.68
CA ASN A 402 18.31 -9.39 17.90
C ASN A 402 17.82 -8.05 18.44
N PHE A 403 18.75 -7.10 18.55
CA PHE A 403 18.50 -5.74 19.00
C PHE A 403 18.83 -4.77 17.88
N GLU A 404 18.01 -3.78 17.70
CA GLU A 404 18.27 -2.67 16.79
C GLU A 404 17.92 -1.36 17.48
N PHE A 405 18.79 -0.38 17.39
CA PHE A 405 18.57 0.97 17.87
C PHE A 405 18.97 1.95 16.77
N ILE A 406 18.07 2.88 16.46
CA ILE A 406 18.29 3.91 15.45
C ILE A 406 18.01 5.27 16.09
N ILE A 407 18.89 6.23 15.85
CA ILE A 407 18.66 7.64 16.12
C ILE A 407 19.04 8.45 14.89
N ASN A 408 18.13 9.29 14.42
CA ASN A 408 18.34 10.27 13.37
C ASN A 408 18.05 11.66 13.93
N LYS A 409 18.95 12.60 13.71
CA LYS A 409 18.79 13.99 14.12
C LYS A 409 19.03 14.91 12.94
N SER A 410 18.07 15.77 12.66
CA SER A 410 18.15 16.83 11.67
C SER A 410 18.82 18.09 12.22
N SER A 411 19.46 18.86 11.36
CA SER A 411 20.24 20.05 11.72
C SER A 411 19.44 21.35 11.76
N LYS A 412 18.26 21.38 11.14
CA LYS A 412 17.39 22.57 11.03
C LYS A 412 16.02 22.29 11.63
N ASP A 413 15.43 23.32 12.24
CA ASP A 413 14.09 23.24 12.80
C ASP A 413 12.99 23.43 11.74
N ASP A 414 13.26 24.09 10.60
CA ASP A 414 12.28 24.39 9.56
C ASP A 414 11.79 23.17 8.78
N PHE A 415 12.62 22.09 8.70
CA PHE A 415 12.27 20.83 8.08
C PHE A 415 12.77 19.67 8.95
N LYS A 416 12.05 19.32 10.00
CA LYS A 416 12.43 18.23 10.89
C LYS A 416 12.23 16.86 10.24
N SER A 417 13.13 15.95 10.60
CA SER A 417 13.05 14.50 10.31
C SER A 417 13.72 13.71 11.42
N ASP A 418 13.43 14.06 12.66
CA ASP A 418 14.01 13.41 13.84
C ASP A 418 13.33 12.06 14.07
N TYR A 419 14.12 11.05 14.34
CA TYR A 419 13.64 9.69 14.54
C TYR A 419 14.48 8.95 15.57
N ILE A 420 13.80 8.36 16.54
CA ILE A 420 14.43 7.45 17.50
C ILE A 420 13.62 6.15 17.49
N SER A 421 14.28 5.01 17.36
CA SER A 421 13.60 3.73 17.48
C SER A 421 14.44 2.68 18.19
N PHE A 422 13.74 1.80 18.88
CA PHE A 422 14.28 0.59 19.46
C PHE A 422 13.45 -0.60 19.01
N LYS A 423 14.11 -1.69 18.62
CA LYS A 423 13.47 -2.93 18.24
C LYS A 423 14.22 -4.11 18.82
N ILE A 424 13.46 -5.02 19.42
CA ILE A 424 13.95 -6.32 19.84
C ILE A 424 13.09 -7.40 19.19
N ASN A 425 13.71 -8.41 18.62
CA ASN A 425 13.01 -9.58 18.10
C ASN A 425 13.78 -10.85 18.45
N GLY A 426 13.08 -11.97 18.51
CA GLY A 426 13.73 -13.25 18.80
C GLY A 426 12.76 -14.39 18.98
N SER A 427 13.35 -15.57 19.17
CA SER A 427 12.65 -16.84 19.40
C SER A 427 13.10 -17.43 20.73
N PRO A 428 12.62 -16.90 21.89
CA PRO A 428 13.07 -17.34 23.23
C PRO A 428 12.70 -18.80 23.51
N ILE A 429 11.61 -19.29 22.92
CA ILE A 429 11.07 -20.64 23.06
C ILE A 429 10.85 -21.22 21.65
N ARG A 430 10.98 -22.53 21.50
CA ARG A 430 10.77 -23.21 20.22
C ARG A 430 9.39 -22.90 19.64
N ASN A 431 9.35 -22.52 18.36
CA ASN A 431 8.14 -22.17 17.61
C ASN A 431 7.41 -20.90 18.09
N PHE A 432 7.99 -20.13 18.99
CA PHE A 432 7.44 -18.88 19.46
C PHE A 432 8.39 -17.74 19.10
N ASP A 433 7.92 -16.84 18.23
CA ASP A 433 8.65 -15.65 17.84
C ASP A 433 7.97 -14.43 18.45
N PHE A 434 8.76 -13.48 18.90
CA PHE A 434 8.26 -12.21 19.38
C PHE A 434 9.05 -11.06 18.77
N GLN A 435 8.39 -9.92 18.58
CA GLN A 435 9.00 -8.65 18.24
C GLN A 435 8.33 -7.55 19.04
N LEU A 436 9.13 -6.72 19.68
CA LEU A 436 8.71 -5.47 20.29
C LEU A 436 9.48 -4.35 19.62
N SER A 437 8.78 -3.30 19.21
CA SER A 437 9.42 -2.08 18.71
C SER A 437 8.72 -0.85 19.26
N SER A 438 9.52 0.20 19.52
CA SER A 438 9.03 1.51 19.90
C SER A 438 9.77 2.56 19.10
N SER A 439 9.07 3.60 18.69
CA SER A 439 9.67 4.73 17.97
C SER A 439 9.04 6.06 18.35
N ILE A 440 9.83 7.11 18.24
CA ILE A 440 9.40 8.50 18.31
C ILE A 440 9.85 9.16 17.01
N ILE A 441 8.91 9.76 16.32
CA ILE A 441 9.12 10.51 15.08
C ILE A 441 8.71 11.95 15.35
N GLU A 442 9.54 12.91 14.97
CA GLU A 442 9.20 14.32 14.93
C GLU A 442 9.58 14.83 13.55
N LYS A 443 8.59 15.18 12.73
CA LYS A 443 8.78 15.53 11.34
C LYS A 443 7.92 16.72 10.93
N SER A 444 8.43 17.50 10.01
CA SER A 444 7.64 18.57 9.40
C SER A 444 6.53 17.99 8.52
N PRO A 445 5.37 18.67 8.42
CA PRO A 445 4.32 18.30 7.48
C PRO A 445 4.82 18.23 6.04
N ASN A 446 4.12 17.44 5.21
CA ASN A 446 4.46 17.28 3.80
C ASN A 446 4.37 18.61 3.03
N PHE A 447 5.11 18.72 1.92
CA PHE A 447 5.22 19.94 1.13
C PHE A 447 3.87 20.46 0.63
N ASN A 448 2.92 19.59 0.27
CA ASN A 448 1.59 19.98 -0.20
C ASN A 448 0.70 20.62 0.88
N PHE A 449 0.97 20.40 2.18
CA PHE A 449 0.34 21.14 3.26
C PHE A 449 0.93 22.54 3.42
N LYS A 450 2.24 22.70 3.16
CA LYS A 450 2.94 23.98 3.29
C LYS A 450 2.69 24.90 2.10
N LEU A 451 2.72 24.38 0.89
CA LEU A 451 2.52 25.16 -0.33
C LEU A 451 1.70 24.39 -1.35
N PHE A 452 0.69 25.05 -1.89
CA PHE A 452 -0.04 24.60 -3.08
C PHE A 452 -0.48 25.79 -3.92
N ARG A 453 -0.50 25.64 -5.25
CA ARG A 453 -0.93 26.65 -6.22
C ARG A 453 -1.75 25.99 -7.32
N SER A 454 -2.91 26.57 -7.61
CA SER A 454 -3.87 26.10 -8.59
C SER A 454 -4.53 27.26 -9.33
N ALA A 455 -5.10 26.98 -10.50
CA ALA A 455 -6.01 27.89 -11.18
C ALA A 455 -7.33 28.09 -10.40
N PHE A 456 -7.70 27.18 -9.51
CA PHE A 456 -8.84 27.34 -8.60
C PHE A 456 -8.50 28.27 -7.44
N LYS A 457 -9.32 29.31 -7.19
CA LYS A 457 -9.05 30.36 -6.19
C LYS A 457 -8.85 29.83 -4.78
N ASP A 458 -9.63 28.80 -4.38
CA ASP A 458 -9.62 28.22 -3.04
C ASP A 458 -8.41 27.29 -2.79
N TYR A 459 -7.61 26.99 -3.82
CA TYR A 459 -6.47 26.08 -3.73
C TYR A 459 -5.12 26.80 -3.87
N ASN A 460 -4.98 27.92 -3.15
CA ASN A 460 -3.79 28.74 -3.16
C ASN A 460 -3.37 29.10 -1.74
N TRP A 461 -2.56 28.26 -1.10
CA TRP A 461 -2.09 28.48 0.26
C TRP A 461 -0.56 28.45 0.37
N PHE A 462 -0.06 29.15 1.38
CA PHE A 462 1.30 29.06 1.89
C PHE A 462 1.23 29.07 3.42
N ASN A 463 1.53 27.94 4.04
CA ASN A 463 1.43 27.72 5.49
C ASN A 463 2.84 27.47 6.06
N ASP A 464 3.47 28.50 6.55
CA ASP A 464 4.79 28.47 7.19
C ASP A 464 4.71 28.23 8.71
N GLU A 465 3.54 28.44 9.31
CA GLU A 465 3.31 28.30 10.76
C GLU A 465 2.86 26.90 11.22
N LEU A 466 2.82 25.90 10.34
CA LEU A 466 2.43 24.54 10.72
C LEU A 466 3.46 23.93 11.67
N ASN A 467 2.97 23.41 12.80
CA ASN A 467 3.81 22.71 13.77
C ASN A 467 4.29 21.36 13.21
N ASP A 468 5.44 20.89 13.73
CA ASP A 468 5.93 19.56 13.42
C ASP A 468 5.02 18.48 14.03
N GLU A 469 4.76 17.42 13.24
CA GLU A 469 4.03 16.24 13.69
C GLU A 469 4.90 15.41 14.59
N LYS A 470 4.39 15.03 15.77
CA LYS A 470 5.08 14.12 16.68
C LYS A 470 4.29 12.84 16.84
N ILE A 471 4.93 11.71 16.58
CA ILE A 471 4.30 10.39 16.62
C ILE A 471 5.11 9.48 17.51
N SER A 472 4.51 8.99 18.58
CA SER A 472 5.07 7.96 19.46
C SER A 472 4.37 6.64 19.19
N ASN A 473 5.13 5.61 18.81
CA ASN A 473 4.59 4.29 18.44
C ASN A 473 5.14 3.20 19.35
N LEU A 474 4.28 2.28 19.75
CA LEU A 474 4.62 1.01 20.38
C LEU A 474 3.97 -0.13 19.60
N ASN A 475 4.74 -1.09 19.13
CA ASN A 475 4.28 -2.27 18.43
C ASN A 475 4.76 -3.55 19.07
N LEU A 476 3.84 -4.49 19.27
CA LEU A 476 4.11 -5.86 19.74
C LEU A 476 3.59 -6.86 18.71
N LYS A 477 4.45 -7.80 18.29
CA LYS A 477 4.06 -8.92 17.44
C LYS A 477 4.48 -10.23 18.08
N LEU A 478 3.52 -11.12 18.25
CA LEU A 478 3.70 -12.48 18.79
C LEU A 478 3.31 -13.49 17.71
N SER A 479 4.12 -14.51 17.51
CA SER A 479 3.85 -15.55 16.52
C SER A 479 4.12 -16.93 17.11
N TYR A 480 3.18 -17.87 16.91
CA TYR A 480 3.33 -19.27 17.27
C TYR A 480 3.22 -20.15 16.04
N LYS A 481 4.30 -20.87 15.67
CA LYS A 481 4.39 -21.79 14.52
C LYS A 481 3.92 -21.16 13.19
N LYS A 482 3.88 -19.85 13.07
CA LYS A 482 3.23 -19.11 11.95
C LYS A 482 1.75 -19.45 11.74
N LEU A 483 1.14 -20.24 12.64
CA LEU A 483 -0.30 -20.58 12.62
C LEU A 483 -1.13 -19.48 13.26
N PHE A 484 -0.59 -18.84 14.29
CA PHE A 484 -1.21 -17.73 14.99
C PHE A 484 -0.22 -16.57 15.05
N VAL A 485 -0.66 -15.38 14.62
CA VAL A 485 0.09 -14.14 14.74
C VAL A 485 -0.82 -13.09 15.33
N ILE A 486 -0.39 -12.50 16.45
CA ILE A 486 -1.06 -11.36 17.07
C ILE A 486 -0.14 -10.16 16.92
N THR A 487 -0.70 -9.04 16.45
CA THR A 487 0.00 -7.77 16.38
C THR A 487 -0.82 -6.71 17.10
N GLY A 488 -0.21 -5.99 18.02
CA GLY A 488 -0.79 -4.83 18.69
C GLY A 488 0.01 -3.58 18.33
N ASP A 489 -0.68 -2.50 18.01
CA ASP A 489 -0.11 -1.18 17.75
C ASP A 489 -0.78 -0.15 18.64
N TYR A 490 0.02 0.73 19.27
CA TYR A 490 -0.45 1.88 20.02
C TYR A 490 0.33 3.11 19.57
N ASN A 491 -0.37 4.17 19.20
CA ASN A 491 0.19 5.40 18.69
C ASN A 491 -0.38 6.60 19.42
N ILE A 492 0.49 7.54 19.77
CA ILE A 492 0.16 8.85 20.27
C ILE A 492 0.64 9.86 19.25
N ILE A 493 -0.26 10.73 18.78
CA ILE A 493 0.00 11.62 17.66
C ILE A 493 -0.37 13.05 18.08
N ASP A 494 0.61 13.96 18.01
CA ASP A 494 0.43 15.39 18.25
C ASP A 494 0.59 16.13 16.91
N ASN A 495 -0.18 17.20 16.73
CA ASN A 495 -0.13 18.10 15.57
C ASN A 495 -0.35 17.37 14.23
N TYR A 496 -1.23 16.37 14.17
CA TYR A 496 -1.52 15.65 12.93
C TYR A 496 -2.07 16.59 11.87
N THR A 497 -1.42 16.65 10.70
CA THR A 497 -1.80 17.52 9.60
C THR A 497 -2.60 16.76 8.57
N PHE A 498 -3.75 17.29 8.16
CA PHE A 498 -4.67 16.65 7.25
C PHE A 498 -5.46 17.66 6.41
N PHE A 499 -6.09 17.20 5.36
CA PHE A 499 -7.08 17.97 4.62
C PHE A 499 -8.46 17.68 5.18
N ARG A 500 -9.27 18.72 5.38
CA ARG A 500 -10.70 18.61 5.67
C ARG A 500 -11.50 19.35 4.62
N GLU A 501 -12.78 18.97 4.48
CA GLU A 501 -13.71 19.76 3.68
C GLU A 501 -13.95 21.15 4.29
N SER A 502 -14.05 22.14 3.41
CA SER A 502 -14.48 23.48 3.79
C SER A 502 -15.97 23.43 4.16
N THR A 503 -16.31 23.91 5.35
CA THR A 503 -17.71 24.14 5.74
C THR A 503 -18.05 25.59 5.47
N ASN A 504 -19.20 25.86 4.85
CA ASN A 504 -19.70 27.21 4.75
C ASN A 504 -20.08 27.68 6.18
N ALA A 505 -19.26 28.57 6.74
CA ALA A 505 -19.41 29.05 8.12
C ALA A 505 -20.75 29.79 8.37
N LEU A 506 -21.47 30.19 7.32
CA LEU A 506 -22.72 30.93 7.39
C LEU A 506 -23.98 30.04 7.42
N THR A 507 -23.95 28.86 6.82
CA THR A 507 -25.13 28.01 6.69
C THR A 507 -25.01 26.67 7.42
N GLY A 508 -23.79 26.21 7.76
CA GLY A 508 -23.58 24.87 8.30
C GLY A 508 -23.90 23.76 7.30
N GLU A 509 -24.34 24.09 6.09
CA GLU A 509 -24.54 23.16 5.00
C GLU A 509 -23.20 22.86 4.35
N THR A 510 -22.92 21.58 4.13
CA THR A 510 -21.84 21.15 3.23
C THR A 510 -22.14 21.71 1.85
N ASP A 511 -21.35 22.65 1.41
CA ASP A 511 -21.43 23.17 0.05
C ASP A 511 -21.29 21.98 -0.91
N LEU A 512 -22.02 21.98 -2.03
CA LEU A 512 -21.83 21.00 -3.12
C LEU A 512 -20.39 21.03 -3.68
N LYS A 513 -19.64 22.05 -3.31
CA LYS A 513 -18.23 22.22 -3.61
C LYS A 513 -17.38 21.41 -2.62
N ARG A 514 -16.58 20.50 -3.14
CA ARG A 514 -15.65 19.64 -2.36
C ARG A 514 -14.30 20.34 -2.18
N ILE A 515 -14.32 21.52 -1.55
CA ILE A 515 -13.11 22.31 -1.35
C ILE A 515 -12.32 21.74 -0.18
N ALA A 516 -11.07 21.40 -0.42
CA ALA A 516 -10.16 20.92 0.61
C ALA A 516 -9.39 22.08 1.23
N VAL A 517 -9.34 22.12 2.56
CA VAL A 517 -8.51 23.07 3.31
C VAL A 517 -7.53 22.33 4.22
N VAL A 518 -6.33 22.89 4.36
CA VAL A 518 -5.33 22.35 5.28
C VAL A 518 -5.78 22.58 6.71
N ASN A 519 -5.67 21.57 7.54
CA ASN A 519 -5.96 21.64 8.97
C ASN A 519 -4.91 20.87 9.76
N GLN A 520 -4.70 21.26 11.00
CA GLN A 520 -3.84 20.56 11.93
C GLN A 520 -4.60 20.29 13.23
N ALA A 521 -4.52 19.06 13.74
CA ALA A 521 -5.20 18.69 14.96
C ALA A 521 -4.59 19.41 16.16
N ASN A 522 -5.42 20.16 16.91
CA ASN A 522 -4.97 20.90 18.07
C ASN A 522 -4.77 20.01 19.31
N ASN A 523 -5.48 18.90 19.36
CA ASN A 523 -5.44 17.95 20.49
C ASN A 523 -4.76 16.64 20.05
N GLN A 524 -4.20 15.96 21.05
CA GLN A 524 -3.57 14.67 20.88
C GLN A 524 -4.58 13.64 20.36
N ILE A 525 -4.10 12.75 19.50
CA ILE A 525 -4.86 11.61 18.99
C ILE A 525 -4.18 10.34 19.49
N GLU A 526 -4.95 9.48 20.16
CA GLU A 526 -4.53 8.14 20.50
C GLU A 526 -5.17 7.16 19.51
N TYR A 527 -4.34 6.38 18.82
CA TYR A 527 -4.79 5.36 17.87
C TYR A 527 -4.21 4.01 18.24
N TYR A 528 -5.08 3.00 18.39
CA TYR A 528 -4.65 1.64 18.67
C TYR A 528 -5.32 0.60 17.77
N SER A 529 -4.59 -0.48 17.52
CA SER A 529 -5.12 -1.61 16.75
C SER A 529 -4.58 -2.95 17.24
N PHE A 530 -5.44 -3.99 17.11
CA PHE A 530 -5.11 -5.38 17.37
C PHE A 530 -5.46 -6.22 16.15
N LYS A 531 -4.46 -6.89 15.57
CA LYS A 531 -4.62 -7.78 14.42
C LYS A 531 -4.33 -9.21 14.82
N LEU A 532 -5.28 -10.11 14.58
CA LEU A 532 -5.14 -11.54 14.75
C LEU A 532 -5.11 -12.20 13.36
N PHE A 533 -4.08 -12.99 13.11
CA PHE A 533 -4.04 -13.92 11.99
C PHE A 533 -4.05 -15.35 12.53
N SER A 534 -4.86 -16.22 11.93
CA SER A 534 -4.85 -17.66 12.23
C SER A 534 -4.98 -18.48 10.96
N LYS A 535 -4.26 -19.62 10.93
CA LYS A 535 -4.36 -20.63 9.88
C LYS A 535 -4.50 -22.01 10.51
N VAL A 536 -5.56 -22.71 10.14
CA VAL A 536 -5.83 -24.10 10.59
C VAL A 536 -5.96 -24.97 9.35
N ASP A 537 -5.14 -26.01 9.26
CA ASP A 537 -5.15 -26.98 8.16
C ASP A 537 -5.76 -28.31 8.68
N ILE A 538 -6.79 -28.82 7.99
CA ILE A 538 -7.46 -30.10 8.28
C ILE A 538 -7.47 -30.92 7.00
N GLY A 539 -6.50 -31.82 6.85
CA GLY A 539 -6.31 -32.59 5.63
C GLY A 539 -6.03 -31.72 4.43
N LYS A 540 -6.92 -31.70 3.44
CA LYS A 540 -6.83 -30.88 2.23
C LYS A 540 -7.50 -29.50 2.36
N PHE A 541 -8.15 -29.25 3.48
CA PHE A 541 -8.86 -28.00 3.74
C PHE A 541 -8.06 -27.09 4.66
N SER A 542 -8.13 -25.80 4.42
CA SER A 542 -7.54 -24.76 5.26
C SER A 542 -8.58 -23.70 5.59
N LEU A 543 -8.63 -23.28 6.85
CA LEU A 543 -9.35 -22.11 7.30
C LEU A 543 -8.33 -21.04 7.71
N ILE A 544 -8.39 -19.88 7.05
CA ILE A 544 -7.44 -18.79 7.25
C ILE A 544 -8.23 -17.55 7.60
N ASN A 545 -7.96 -17.00 8.78
CA ASN A 545 -8.67 -15.84 9.29
C ASN A 545 -7.69 -14.71 9.58
N THR A 546 -8.08 -13.51 9.21
CA THR A 546 -7.45 -12.26 9.62
C THR A 546 -8.55 -11.35 10.15
N ALA A 547 -8.40 -10.88 11.38
CA ALA A 547 -9.31 -9.91 11.98
C ALA A 547 -8.48 -8.78 12.58
N LYS A 548 -8.92 -7.54 12.41
CA LYS A 548 -8.31 -6.36 12.99
C LYS A 548 -9.40 -5.56 13.70
N PHE A 549 -9.17 -5.29 14.96
CA PHE A 549 -9.91 -4.33 15.75
C PHE A 549 -9.06 -3.07 15.89
N GLN A 550 -9.68 -1.91 15.78
CA GLN A 550 -8.98 -0.64 15.92
C GLN A 550 -9.94 0.44 16.43
N ASN A 551 -9.38 1.42 17.11
CA ASN A 551 -10.12 2.58 17.57
C ASN A 551 -9.18 3.77 17.73
N LYS A 552 -9.77 4.96 17.83
CA LYS A 552 -9.08 6.20 18.14
C LYS A 552 -9.80 6.94 19.25
N GLU A 553 -9.04 7.66 20.06
CA GLU A 553 -9.52 8.61 21.03
C GLU A 553 -8.98 9.99 20.66
N GLN A 554 -9.86 10.96 20.49
CA GLN A 554 -9.53 12.33 20.13
C GLN A 554 -10.56 13.29 20.73
N GLU A 555 -10.11 14.24 21.52
CA GLU A 555 -10.96 15.36 21.90
C GLU A 555 -11.07 16.32 20.71
N VAL A 556 -12.29 16.58 20.27
CA VAL A 556 -12.58 17.45 19.12
C VAL A 556 -13.31 18.67 19.63
N ALA A 557 -12.74 19.85 19.39
CA ALA A 557 -13.39 21.11 19.73
C ALA A 557 -14.69 21.29 18.91
N PRO A 558 -15.73 21.97 19.46
CA PRO A 558 -16.96 22.24 18.73
C PRO A 558 -16.68 22.90 17.37
N GLY A 559 -17.29 22.37 16.30
CA GLY A 559 -17.11 22.86 14.93
C GLY A 559 -15.91 22.30 14.18
N ASN A 560 -15.07 21.47 14.83
CA ASN A 560 -13.98 20.75 14.16
C ASN A 560 -14.39 19.31 13.83
N LEU A 561 -13.63 18.68 12.91
CA LEU A 561 -13.82 17.29 12.53
C LEU A 561 -12.80 16.38 13.23
N ALA A 562 -13.25 15.20 13.64
CA ALA A 562 -12.34 14.12 14.00
C ALA A 562 -11.62 13.62 12.76
N THR A 563 -10.32 13.36 12.88
CA THR A 563 -9.49 12.81 11.79
C THR A 563 -9.05 11.38 12.09
N LEU A 564 -8.31 10.77 11.18
CA LEU A 564 -7.91 9.35 11.25
C LEU A 564 -9.12 8.41 11.37
N ASN A 565 -10.15 8.68 10.57
CA ASN A 565 -11.36 7.88 10.55
C ASN A 565 -11.06 6.48 9.99
N VAL A 566 -11.44 5.45 10.75
CA VAL A 566 -11.22 4.04 10.41
C VAL A 566 -12.42 3.20 10.84
N PRO A 567 -12.74 2.10 10.14
CA PRO A 567 -13.70 1.13 10.61
C PRO A 567 -13.21 0.45 11.90
N GLU A 568 -14.10 0.21 12.85
CA GLU A 568 -13.73 -0.45 14.12
C GLU A 568 -13.24 -1.88 13.88
N TRP A 569 -13.87 -2.60 12.95
CA TRP A 569 -13.50 -3.97 12.60
C TRP A 569 -13.24 -4.14 11.12
N ILE A 570 -12.18 -4.90 10.82
CA ILE A 570 -11.87 -5.40 9.47
C ILE A 570 -11.67 -6.90 9.60
N THR A 571 -12.27 -7.71 8.72
CA THR A 571 -12.06 -9.15 8.70
C THR A 571 -11.93 -9.70 7.29
N ARG A 572 -11.06 -10.70 7.14
CA ARG A 572 -10.93 -11.54 5.95
C ARG A 572 -10.84 -12.99 6.39
N ASN A 573 -11.78 -13.82 5.90
CA ASN A 573 -11.88 -15.24 6.23
C ASN A 573 -11.86 -16.03 4.94
N THR A 574 -10.91 -16.95 4.80
CA THR A 574 -10.76 -17.77 3.60
C THR A 574 -10.92 -19.25 3.95
N PHE A 575 -11.86 -19.89 3.29
CA PHE A 575 -11.97 -21.34 3.27
C PHE A 575 -11.39 -21.88 1.98
N MET A 576 -10.38 -22.73 2.06
CA MET A 576 -9.59 -23.18 0.92
C MET A 576 -9.44 -24.68 0.90
N TYR A 577 -9.59 -25.27 -0.29
CA TYR A 577 -9.25 -26.66 -0.60
C TYR A 577 -7.98 -26.68 -1.44
N SER A 578 -7.01 -27.55 -1.12
CA SER A 578 -5.75 -27.69 -1.84
C SER A 578 -5.43 -29.15 -2.09
N THR A 579 -5.04 -29.50 -3.30
CA THR A 579 -4.67 -30.88 -3.64
C THR A 579 -3.74 -30.95 -4.86
N ASN A 580 -2.96 -32.02 -4.94
CA ASN A 580 -2.24 -32.40 -6.16
C ASN A 580 -3.12 -33.35 -6.97
N ILE A 581 -3.13 -33.20 -8.28
CA ILE A 581 -3.79 -34.06 -9.26
C ILE A 581 -2.82 -34.44 -10.39
N PHE A 582 -3.19 -35.42 -11.22
CA PHE A 582 -2.38 -35.92 -12.33
C PHE A 582 -0.94 -36.32 -11.91
N ASN A 583 -0.84 -37.23 -10.92
CA ASN A 583 0.46 -37.69 -10.39
C ASN A 583 1.40 -36.52 -9.98
N ASN A 584 0.88 -35.55 -9.25
CA ASN A 584 1.58 -34.36 -8.78
C ASN A 584 2.03 -33.37 -9.87
N SER A 585 1.56 -33.53 -11.11
CA SER A 585 1.90 -32.61 -12.20
C SER A 585 1.16 -31.27 -12.12
N LEU A 586 0.02 -31.24 -11.41
CA LEU A 586 -0.81 -30.05 -11.23
C LEU A 586 -1.22 -29.92 -9.76
N PHE A 587 -0.81 -28.83 -9.12
CA PHE A 587 -1.28 -28.42 -7.80
C PHE A 587 -2.37 -27.38 -7.94
N ILE A 588 -3.51 -27.59 -7.28
CA ILE A 588 -4.65 -26.67 -7.29
C ILE A 588 -4.97 -26.17 -5.89
N GLN A 589 -5.44 -24.93 -5.85
CA GLN A 589 -6.06 -24.30 -4.68
C GLN A 589 -7.34 -23.60 -5.13
N THR A 590 -8.45 -23.89 -4.46
CA THR A 590 -9.73 -23.23 -4.73
C THR A 590 -10.45 -22.94 -3.43
N GLY A 591 -11.26 -21.91 -3.41
CA GLY A 591 -11.96 -21.53 -2.18
C GLY A 591 -12.77 -20.26 -2.29
N LEU A 592 -13.27 -19.84 -1.15
CA LEU A 592 -14.03 -18.62 -0.96
C LEU A 592 -13.34 -17.74 0.07
N THR A 593 -13.25 -16.46 -0.22
CA THR A 593 -12.76 -15.44 0.71
C THR A 593 -13.90 -14.47 1.03
N PHE A 594 -14.20 -14.32 2.30
CA PHE A 594 -15.12 -13.34 2.84
C PHE A 594 -14.34 -12.13 3.35
N ASN A 595 -14.70 -10.93 2.92
CA ASN A 595 -14.15 -9.67 3.37
C ASN A 595 -15.27 -8.78 3.92
N TYR A 596 -15.02 -8.12 5.04
CA TYR A 596 -15.98 -7.22 5.67
C TYR A 596 -15.27 -6.17 6.51
N PHE A 597 -15.86 -4.98 6.60
CA PHE A 597 -15.48 -3.93 7.53
C PHE A 597 -16.73 -3.14 7.99
N THR A 598 -16.68 -2.62 9.22
CA THR A 598 -17.77 -1.86 9.81
C THR A 598 -17.90 -0.48 9.18
N LYS A 599 -19.05 0.17 9.32
CA LYS A 599 -19.28 1.55 8.87
C LYS A 599 -18.32 2.53 9.54
N TYR A 600 -17.92 3.53 8.78
CA TYR A 600 -17.09 4.64 9.24
C TYR A 600 -17.20 5.83 8.28
N TYR A 601 -16.87 7.02 8.75
CA TYR A 601 -16.74 8.21 7.92
C TYR A 601 -15.44 8.15 7.13
N ALA A 602 -15.46 7.55 5.96
CA ALA A 602 -14.29 7.46 5.11
C ALA A 602 -13.89 8.83 4.54
N ASP A 603 -12.60 9.08 4.45
CA ASP A 603 -12.10 10.24 3.74
C ASP A 603 -12.44 10.13 2.25
N HIS A 604 -12.83 11.22 1.59
CA HIS A 604 -13.05 11.23 0.16
C HIS A 604 -11.77 11.60 -0.61
N TYR A 605 -11.60 11.04 -1.79
CA TYR A 605 -10.46 11.35 -2.66
C TYR A 605 -10.68 12.65 -3.43
N ASN A 606 -9.77 13.61 -3.28
CA ASN A 606 -9.73 14.84 -4.05
C ASN A 606 -8.64 14.74 -5.13
N PRO A 607 -9.02 14.60 -6.41
CA PRO A 607 -8.06 14.39 -7.48
C PRO A 607 -7.19 15.62 -7.83
N LEU A 608 -7.64 16.84 -7.53
CA LEU A 608 -6.86 18.06 -7.78
C LEU A 608 -5.55 18.07 -6.99
N ILE A 609 -5.62 17.75 -5.71
CA ILE A 609 -4.45 17.64 -4.82
C ILE A 609 -3.90 16.22 -4.74
N SER A 610 -4.62 15.24 -5.30
CA SER A 610 -4.35 13.79 -5.22
C SER A 610 -4.23 13.28 -3.78
N GLU A 611 -5.09 13.78 -2.89
CA GLU A 611 -5.11 13.48 -1.46
C GLU A 611 -6.49 13.06 -0.98
N PHE A 612 -6.53 12.54 0.25
CA PHE A 612 -7.76 12.19 0.93
C PHE A 612 -8.16 13.31 1.88
N VAL A 613 -9.45 13.66 1.88
CA VAL A 613 -10.05 14.78 2.59
C VAL A 613 -11.06 14.27 3.61
N THR A 614 -10.88 14.64 4.86
CA THR A 614 -11.72 14.21 5.98
C THR A 614 -13.09 14.86 5.93
N GLN A 615 -14.13 14.04 6.07
CA GLN A 615 -15.54 14.42 6.14
C GLN A 615 -16.25 13.65 7.27
N ASN A 616 -17.48 14.08 7.67
CA ASN A 616 -18.27 13.46 8.73
C ASN A 616 -19.77 13.40 8.43
N TYR A 617 -20.18 13.53 7.18
CA TYR A 617 -21.59 13.53 6.78
C TYR A 617 -22.05 12.22 6.15
N ARG A 618 -21.14 11.42 5.57
CA ARG A 618 -21.48 10.16 4.93
C ARG A 618 -20.58 9.02 5.38
N GLU A 619 -21.19 7.98 5.93
CA GLU A 619 -20.52 6.73 6.27
C GLU A 619 -20.57 5.75 5.11
N ILE A 620 -19.52 4.96 4.97
CA ILE A 620 -19.47 3.80 4.07
C ILE A 620 -19.05 2.55 4.85
N GLY A 621 -19.32 1.38 4.30
CA GLY A 621 -18.97 0.09 4.90
C GLY A 621 -20.20 -0.80 5.12
N GLU A 622 -20.03 -1.84 5.94
CA GLU A 622 -21.06 -2.86 6.21
C GLU A 622 -21.54 -3.66 5.00
N PHE A 623 -20.81 -3.64 3.90
CA PHE A 623 -21.12 -4.49 2.76
C PHE A 623 -20.23 -5.75 2.75
N PRO A 624 -20.82 -6.95 2.87
CA PRO A 624 -20.08 -8.20 2.81
C PRO A 624 -19.61 -8.47 1.37
N ARG A 625 -18.36 -8.89 1.19
CA ARG A 625 -17.82 -9.26 -0.13
C ARG A 625 -17.35 -10.70 -0.09
N PHE A 626 -17.86 -11.50 -1.02
CA PHE A 626 -17.42 -12.86 -1.26
C PHE A 626 -16.65 -12.91 -2.57
N ASP A 627 -15.42 -13.41 -2.50
CA ASP A 627 -14.57 -13.68 -3.66
C ASP A 627 -14.37 -15.19 -3.79
N PHE A 628 -14.65 -15.75 -4.97
CA PHE A 628 -14.27 -17.11 -5.32
C PHE A 628 -12.95 -17.09 -6.05
N PHE A 629 -12.06 -18.06 -5.75
CA PHE A 629 -10.80 -18.22 -6.48
C PHE A 629 -10.54 -19.66 -6.86
N PHE A 630 -9.89 -19.82 -8.02
CA PHE A 630 -9.32 -21.06 -8.49
C PHE A 630 -7.90 -20.79 -8.98
N ASN A 631 -6.92 -21.31 -8.27
CA ASN A 631 -5.51 -21.12 -8.58
C ASN A 631 -4.88 -22.48 -8.92
N ALA A 632 -4.00 -22.49 -9.89
CA ALA A 632 -3.32 -23.69 -10.35
C ALA A 632 -1.82 -23.43 -10.48
N LYS A 633 -1.00 -24.44 -10.16
CA LYS A 633 0.43 -24.44 -10.38
C LYS A 633 0.83 -25.63 -11.25
N ILE A 634 1.47 -25.34 -12.37
CA ILE A 634 2.06 -26.32 -13.28
C ILE A 634 3.55 -25.97 -13.39
N GLN A 635 4.39 -26.81 -12.83
CA GLN A 635 5.84 -26.54 -12.74
C GLN A 635 6.11 -25.16 -12.11
N GLN A 636 6.58 -24.20 -12.88
CA GLN A 636 6.96 -22.84 -12.46
C GLN A 636 5.89 -21.79 -12.84
N THR A 637 4.81 -22.22 -13.48
CA THR A 637 3.69 -21.36 -13.89
C THR A 637 2.57 -21.44 -12.87
N ARG A 638 2.09 -20.29 -12.42
CA ARG A 638 0.90 -20.16 -11.56
C ARG A 638 -0.19 -19.44 -12.34
N VAL A 639 -1.35 -20.06 -12.42
CA VAL A 639 -2.53 -19.49 -13.09
C VAL A 639 -3.55 -19.13 -12.02
N PHE A 640 -4.20 -18.00 -12.17
CA PHE A 640 -5.18 -17.45 -11.25
C PHE A 640 -6.48 -17.14 -11.99
N ILE A 641 -7.59 -17.60 -11.45
CA ILE A 641 -8.95 -17.23 -11.85
C ILE A 641 -9.66 -16.77 -10.58
N LYS A 642 -10.23 -15.59 -10.59
CA LYS A 642 -10.90 -14.99 -9.45
C LYS A 642 -12.21 -14.36 -9.86
N VAL A 643 -13.30 -14.66 -9.15
CA VAL A 643 -14.57 -13.97 -9.23
C VAL A 643 -14.65 -13.06 -8.02
N GLU A 644 -14.43 -11.77 -8.23
CA GLU A 644 -14.45 -10.75 -7.17
C GLU A 644 -15.88 -10.25 -6.97
N HIS A 645 -16.30 -10.03 -5.73
CA HIS A 645 -17.61 -9.54 -5.32
C HIS A 645 -18.79 -10.36 -5.88
N LEU A 646 -18.70 -11.69 -5.73
CA LEU A 646 -19.69 -12.67 -6.23
C LEU A 646 -21.13 -12.34 -5.83
N ASN A 647 -21.32 -11.71 -4.68
CA ASN A 647 -22.62 -11.39 -4.09
C ASN A 647 -23.12 -9.97 -4.36
N SER A 648 -22.51 -9.22 -5.26
CA SER A 648 -22.86 -7.80 -5.48
C SER A 648 -24.34 -7.53 -5.79
N SER A 649 -25.01 -8.45 -6.48
CA SER A 649 -26.43 -8.32 -6.82
C SER A 649 -27.40 -8.82 -5.75
N PHE A 650 -26.90 -9.43 -4.65
CA PHE A 650 -27.74 -10.09 -3.63
C PHE A 650 -27.78 -9.35 -2.30
N THR A 651 -26.84 -8.45 -2.03
CA THR A 651 -26.62 -7.85 -0.71
C THR A 651 -26.79 -6.33 -0.69
N GLY A 652 -27.60 -5.78 -1.59
CA GLY A 652 -27.78 -4.34 -1.77
C GLY A 652 -26.80 -3.74 -2.79
N TYR A 653 -26.86 -2.44 -2.96
CA TYR A 653 -26.11 -1.71 -3.98
C TYR A 653 -25.33 -0.51 -3.42
N ASP A 654 -25.32 -0.33 -2.11
CA ASP A 654 -24.70 0.78 -1.37
C ASP A 654 -23.23 0.51 -1.00
N TYR A 655 -22.47 -0.05 -1.93
CA TYR A 655 -21.05 -0.35 -1.71
C TYR A 655 -20.14 0.68 -2.38
N TYR A 656 -19.30 1.30 -1.54
CA TYR A 656 -18.46 2.42 -1.90
C TYR A 656 -17.01 2.22 -1.47
N SER A 657 -16.09 2.83 -2.23
CA SER A 657 -14.65 2.91 -1.91
C SER A 657 -14.30 4.19 -1.16
N ASP A 658 -15.05 5.26 -1.42
CA ASP A 658 -15.11 6.51 -0.67
C ASP A 658 -16.55 7.05 -0.73
N PRO A 659 -16.91 8.15 -0.06
CA PRO A 659 -18.30 8.64 -0.01
C PRO A 659 -18.98 8.84 -1.37
N PHE A 660 -18.24 9.06 -2.44
CA PHE A 660 -18.78 9.34 -3.77
C PHE A 660 -18.39 8.30 -4.82
N SER A 661 -17.35 7.50 -4.55
CA SER A 661 -16.78 6.56 -5.51
C SER A 661 -17.33 5.16 -5.28
N PRO A 662 -18.17 4.65 -6.20
CA PRO A 662 -18.68 3.29 -6.10
C PRO A 662 -17.55 2.26 -6.05
N TYR A 663 -17.75 1.21 -5.26
CA TYR A 663 -16.99 -0.02 -5.45
C TYR A 663 -17.54 -0.78 -6.66
N ARG A 664 -16.79 -1.73 -7.17
CA ARG A 664 -17.17 -2.48 -8.37
C ARG A 664 -18.17 -3.61 -8.09
N ASP A 665 -19.01 -3.85 -9.05
CA ASP A 665 -19.86 -5.02 -9.14
C ASP A 665 -19.04 -6.31 -9.37
N MET A 666 -19.74 -7.47 -9.46
CA MET A 666 -19.09 -8.76 -9.72
C MET A 666 -18.20 -8.69 -10.97
N SER A 667 -17.00 -9.20 -10.85
CA SER A 667 -16.06 -9.24 -11.97
C SER A 667 -15.20 -10.49 -11.96
N ILE A 668 -14.93 -11.03 -13.17
CA ILE A 668 -14.08 -12.20 -13.35
C ILE A 668 -12.67 -11.73 -13.75
N ARG A 669 -11.68 -12.23 -13.01
CA ARG A 669 -10.27 -11.94 -13.25
C ARG A 669 -9.53 -13.21 -13.57
N PHE A 670 -8.64 -13.12 -14.53
CA PHE A 670 -7.69 -14.18 -14.79
C PHE A 670 -6.29 -13.61 -15.05
N GLY A 671 -5.30 -14.45 -14.91
CA GLY A 671 -3.93 -14.10 -15.21
C GLY A 671 -2.96 -15.18 -14.76
N LEU A 672 -1.69 -14.88 -14.92
CA LEU A 672 -0.64 -15.84 -14.63
C LEU A 672 0.62 -15.14 -14.06
N VAL A 673 1.41 -15.93 -13.36
CA VAL A 673 2.80 -15.63 -13.02
C VAL A 673 3.67 -16.77 -13.53
N TRP A 674 4.60 -16.45 -14.39
CA TRP A 674 5.50 -17.42 -14.99
C TRP A 674 6.96 -17.08 -14.67
N ASN A 675 7.65 -18.02 -14.06
CA ASN A 675 9.06 -17.90 -13.71
C ASN A 675 9.89 -18.82 -14.62
N PHE A 676 10.84 -18.26 -15.34
CA PHE A 676 11.79 -19.01 -16.17
C PHE A 676 13.16 -18.99 -15.52
N PHE A 677 13.81 -20.16 -15.52
CA PHE A 677 15.18 -20.38 -15.08
C PHE A 677 15.91 -21.07 -16.25
N SER A 678 16.77 -20.33 -16.95
CA SER A 678 17.46 -20.81 -18.18
C SER A 678 18.72 -21.59 -17.85
#